data_ef12533ee2c736e28c9a3128086de5b8
#
_entry.id   ef12533ee2c736e28c9a3128086de5b8
#
_cell.length_a   1.000
_cell.length_b   1.000
_cell.length_c   1.000
_cell.angle_alpha   90.00
_cell.angle_beta   90.00
_cell.angle_gamma   90.00
#
_symmetry.space_group_name_H-M   'P 1'
#
loop_
_entity.id
_entity.type
_entity.pdbx_description
1 polymer ?
#
loop_
_entity_poly.entity_id
_entity_poly.type
_entity_poly.pdbx_seq_one_letter_code
_entity_poly.pdbx_strand_id
1 'polypeptide(L)'
;MRKMMTFYSLMVLLATAGTSLAQVSRYRSLLATTAGRDSLSRIALWEDGRVTGNGRLFRYLSSDNPLIRARVVQAIGRIQDAQDVPRLIPLLKDPDPSVVRAAVFALGQIGSEDASPALVDLNKKASPELQPLVCEALGKIGGNEAVTELMETLHAFQGSVRAAAAISLSKVEDPSAINALLVSIHDSDTQVAWRAIYSLEKARSDRVRDAVIPFLQSEDPEVKAYAARTLGKQKAEDAAGPIGTNVADPDIRVTINSINALAAILEDSDNKSVVNHLAAKTESAESHHVRKASVIAIGSIGHKDGKDYLAQTILDSYPGIRGESYLALAKILGKNSLVFINSGLQDSDPLVRVAATEAIGLAGEKKRIPQLVSIAQDNDDPRIRAAAVRALANFDRDDTRAELIARLSDEDWVVATVSVAALGEVGNDESMPALIERFSARDDRLDNDLRIEVMRVMTQKKVEEGLAIARVALDDSDVRLRRAAVEYYEAMAIPTPEIKPDRFFWERDFDSSRKAELSLPLGTRHAVIRTERGDIEIELFGDDATQTVATFMRLVESGFYDGLNFHRVVPNFVIQGGCPRGDGWGDPGFNIRSEFNQYRYERGMVGIAHAGKDTGGCQFFITHSAQPHLNGRYTIFGKVTNGMNVVDEIAQGDRFNIVIVE
;
A
#
# COMPACT_ATOMS: atom_id res chain seq x y z
N MET A 1 -52.46 -0.90 15.37
CA MET A 1 -51.27 -1.39 14.62
C MET A 1 -50.93 -0.57 13.35
N ARG A 2 -51.84 -0.29 12.44
CA ARG A 2 -51.52 0.50 11.23
C ARG A 2 -51.03 1.94 11.46
N LYS A 3 -51.47 2.65 12.50
CA LYS A 3 -51.02 4.01 12.80
C LYS A 3 -49.64 4.06 13.50
N MET A 4 -49.18 2.98 14.15
CA MET A 4 -47.83 2.88 14.72
C MET A 4 -46.76 2.56 13.66
N MET A 5 -47.12 1.76 12.63
CA MET A 5 -46.19 1.48 11.52
C MET A 5 -45.91 2.70 10.66
N THR A 6 -46.91 3.60 10.46
CA THR A 6 -46.71 4.85 9.72
C THR A 6 -45.85 5.84 10.46
N PHE A 7 -45.88 5.87 11.81
CA PHE A 7 -45.01 6.75 12.63
C PHE A 7 -43.55 6.25 12.64
N TYR A 8 -43.33 4.92 12.67
CA TYR A 8 -41.99 4.34 12.57
C TYR A 8 -41.37 4.54 11.19
N SER A 9 -42.17 4.40 10.12
CA SER A 9 -41.71 4.68 8.74
C SER A 9 -41.40 6.17 8.53
N LEU A 10 -42.15 7.07 9.17
CA LEU A 10 -41.88 8.52 9.09
C LEU A 10 -40.67 8.93 9.94
N MET A 11 -40.41 8.27 11.08
CA MET A 11 -39.17 8.48 11.86
C MET A 11 -37.94 7.94 11.18
N VAL A 12 -38.02 6.82 10.48
CA VAL A 12 -36.91 6.28 9.68
C VAL A 12 -36.64 7.17 8.45
N LEU A 13 -37.69 7.72 7.81
CA LEU A 13 -37.53 8.70 6.72
C LEU A 13 -36.97 10.04 7.21
N LEU A 14 -37.34 10.50 8.42
CA LEU A 14 -36.76 11.72 9.03
C LEU A 14 -35.34 11.50 9.55
N ALA A 15 -34.98 10.27 9.96
CA ALA A 15 -33.61 9.92 10.30
C ALA A 15 -32.71 9.85 9.06
N THR A 16 -33.24 9.34 7.94
CA THR A 16 -32.51 9.34 6.65
C THR A 16 -32.40 10.73 6.03
N ALA A 17 -33.41 11.60 6.21
CA ALA A 17 -33.34 13.02 5.80
C ALA A 17 -32.40 13.86 6.68
N GLY A 18 -32.24 13.49 7.96
CA GLY A 18 -31.28 14.12 8.88
C GLY A 18 -29.82 13.78 8.55
N THR A 19 -29.58 12.58 8.02
CA THR A 19 -28.23 12.18 7.55
C THR A 19 -27.83 12.87 6.26
N SER A 20 -28.76 13.23 5.38
CA SER A 20 -28.44 13.94 4.12
C SER A 20 -28.05 15.41 4.35
N LEU A 21 -28.48 16.05 5.44
CA LEU A 21 -28.10 17.41 5.82
C LEU A 21 -26.71 17.48 6.49
N ALA A 22 -26.21 16.36 7.02
CA ALA A 22 -24.87 16.27 7.60
C ALA A 22 -23.75 16.07 6.55
N GLN A 23 -24.11 15.87 5.28
CA GLN A 23 -23.18 15.60 4.16
C GLN A 23 -22.78 16.86 3.36
N VAL A 24 -23.10 18.06 3.87
CA VAL A 24 -22.69 19.31 3.22
C VAL A 24 -21.25 19.61 3.60
N SER A 25 -20.43 20.00 2.61
CA SER A 25 -19.03 20.40 2.87
C SER A 25 -18.92 21.37 4.05
N ARG A 26 -18.06 21.02 5.01
CA ARG A 26 -17.73 21.92 6.16
C ARG A 26 -17.15 23.27 5.71
N TYR A 27 -16.66 23.36 4.48
CA TYR A 27 -16.12 24.57 3.88
C TYR A 27 -17.15 25.40 3.12
N ARG A 28 -18.45 25.05 3.09
CA ARG A 28 -19.47 25.70 2.26
C ARG A 28 -19.48 27.23 2.38
N SER A 29 -19.47 27.76 3.62
CA SER A 29 -19.48 29.20 3.84
C SER A 29 -18.22 29.89 3.34
N LEU A 30 -17.08 29.23 3.47
CA LEU A 30 -15.79 29.74 2.99
C LEU A 30 -15.71 29.72 1.47
N LEU A 31 -16.20 28.65 0.83
CA LEU A 31 -16.26 28.53 -0.64
C LEU A 31 -17.26 29.49 -1.28
N ALA A 32 -18.22 30.01 -0.53
CA ALA A 32 -19.16 31.03 -1.02
C ALA A 32 -18.51 32.40 -1.22
N THR A 33 -17.32 32.66 -0.65
CA THR A 33 -16.61 33.94 -0.78
C THR A 33 -15.39 33.80 -1.68
N THR A 34 -15.11 34.85 -2.49
CA THR A 34 -13.91 34.90 -3.34
C THR A 34 -12.63 34.81 -2.49
N ALA A 35 -12.57 35.59 -1.39
CA ALA A 35 -11.39 35.58 -0.51
C ALA A 35 -11.13 34.18 0.11
N GLY A 36 -12.19 33.44 0.46
CA GLY A 36 -12.08 32.08 0.97
C GLY A 36 -11.55 31.11 -0.07
N ARG A 37 -12.11 31.14 -1.29
CA ARG A 37 -11.61 30.32 -2.42
C ARG A 37 -10.16 30.62 -2.74
N ASP A 38 -9.79 31.91 -2.86
CA ASP A 38 -8.41 32.34 -3.16
C ASP A 38 -7.43 31.86 -2.09
N SER A 39 -7.81 31.93 -0.80
CA SER A 39 -6.96 31.44 0.29
C SER A 39 -6.74 29.93 0.21
N LEU A 40 -7.80 29.15 0.02
CA LEU A 40 -7.72 27.69 -0.10
C LEU A 40 -6.92 27.27 -1.33
N SER A 41 -7.14 27.92 -2.47
CA SER A 41 -6.41 27.65 -3.72
C SER A 41 -4.92 27.92 -3.58
N ARG A 42 -4.53 29.03 -2.93
CA ARG A 42 -3.10 29.35 -2.69
C ARG A 42 -2.45 28.36 -1.74
N ILE A 43 -3.13 27.97 -0.64
CA ILE A 43 -2.62 26.95 0.27
C ILE A 43 -2.40 25.63 -0.48
N ALA A 44 -3.39 25.21 -1.28
CA ALA A 44 -3.30 23.99 -2.06
C ALA A 44 -2.16 24.03 -3.09
N LEU A 45 -1.94 25.18 -3.73
CA LEU A 45 -0.87 25.36 -4.72
C LEU A 45 0.53 25.22 -4.09
N TRP A 46 0.76 25.83 -2.92
CA TRP A 46 2.04 25.67 -2.21
C TRP A 46 2.24 24.26 -1.63
N GLU A 47 1.18 23.65 -1.13
CA GLU A 47 1.20 22.26 -0.72
C GLU A 47 1.56 21.32 -1.89
N ASP A 48 0.98 21.53 -3.06
CA ASP A 48 1.23 20.75 -4.26
C ASP A 48 2.71 20.85 -4.69
N GLY A 49 3.28 22.05 -4.60
CA GLY A 49 4.69 22.32 -4.88
C GLY A 49 5.65 21.87 -3.76
N ARG A 50 5.13 21.45 -2.60
CA ARG A 50 5.95 21.13 -1.41
C ARG A 50 6.82 22.31 -0.95
N VAL A 51 6.33 23.53 -1.11
CA VAL A 51 7.02 24.76 -0.74
C VAL A 51 6.16 25.63 0.17
N THR A 52 6.80 26.49 0.95
CA THR A 52 6.11 27.45 1.84
C THR A 52 5.83 28.79 1.18
N GLY A 53 6.15 28.94 -0.12
CA GLY A 53 6.00 30.19 -0.86
C GLY A 53 6.85 31.32 -0.27
N ASN A 54 8.09 31.06 0.09
CA ASN A 54 8.99 31.99 0.79
C ASN A 54 8.36 32.50 2.11
N GLY A 55 7.76 31.58 2.88
CA GLY A 55 7.11 31.89 4.15
C GLY A 55 5.71 32.49 4.06
N ARG A 56 5.18 32.73 2.84
CA ARG A 56 3.83 33.30 2.66
C ARG A 56 2.72 32.37 3.16
N LEU A 57 2.95 31.06 3.19
CA LEU A 57 2.03 30.05 3.73
C LEU A 57 1.74 30.34 5.22
N PHE A 58 2.75 30.73 6.00
CA PHE A 58 2.63 30.88 7.45
C PHE A 58 1.71 32.00 7.90
N ARG A 59 1.43 33.01 7.05
CA ARG A 59 0.48 34.07 7.40
C ARG A 59 -0.95 33.56 7.64
N TYR A 60 -1.29 32.41 7.06
CA TYR A 60 -2.61 31.80 7.26
C TYR A 60 -2.75 31.08 8.62
N LEU A 61 -1.64 30.87 9.36
CA LEU A 61 -1.68 30.32 10.72
C LEU A 61 -2.38 31.27 11.71
N SER A 62 -2.42 32.56 11.42
CA SER A 62 -3.10 33.59 12.24
C SER A 62 -4.44 34.06 11.63
N SER A 63 -5.03 33.32 10.68
CA SER A 63 -6.34 33.64 10.13
C SER A 63 -7.44 33.61 11.20
N ASP A 64 -8.37 34.58 11.15
CA ASP A 64 -9.55 34.58 12.03
C ASP A 64 -10.45 33.34 11.79
N ASN A 65 -10.40 32.76 10.57
CA ASN A 65 -11.19 31.59 10.21
C ASN A 65 -10.47 30.31 10.59
N PRO A 66 -11.00 29.49 11.52
CA PRO A 66 -10.36 28.26 11.98
C PRO A 66 -10.19 27.21 10.86
N LEU A 67 -11.08 27.17 9.85
CA LEU A 67 -10.94 26.25 8.72
C LEU A 67 -9.72 26.57 7.88
N ILE A 68 -9.39 27.88 7.69
CA ILE A 68 -8.16 28.29 7.02
C ILE A 68 -6.94 27.91 7.86
N ARG A 69 -6.98 28.16 9.19
CA ARG A 69 -5.88 27.75 10.08
C ARG A 69 -5.65 26.24 10.04
N ALA A 70 -6.72 25.45 10.17
CA ALA A 70 -6.62 23.98 10.10
C ALA A 70 -6.08 23.51 8.75
N ARG A 71 -6.56 24.10 7.65
CA ARG A 71 -6.13 23.72 6.29
C ARG A 71 -4.65 24.04 6.02
N VAL A 72 -4.16 25.20 6.47
CA VAL A 72 -2.74 25.52 6.32
C VAL A 72 -1.84 24.63 7.19
N VAL A 73 -2.29 24.29 8.41
CA VAL A 73 -1.58 23.35 9.29
C VAL A 73 -1.47 21.98 8.65
N GLN A 74 -2.54 21.48 8.01
CA GLN A 74 -2.50 20.22 7.26
C GLN A 74 -1.49 20.30 6.10
N ALA A 75 -1.47 21.42 5.37
CA ALA A 75 -0.53 21.61 4.26
C ALA A 75 0.93 21.57 4.76
N ILE A 76 1.25 22.26 5.86
CA ILE A 76 2.59 22.24 6.46
C ILE A 76 2.96 20.81 6.88
N GLY A 77 2.04 20.08 7.53
CA GLY A 77 2.26 18.68 7.91
C GLY A 77 2.48 17.74 6.72
N ARG A 78 1.90 18.02 5.55
CA ARG A 78 2.09 17.26 4.31
C ARG A 78 3.37 17.66 3.55
N ILE A 79 3.85 18.92 3.72
CA ILE A 79 5.16 19.37 3.23
C ILE A 79 6.26 18.65 4.00
N GLN A 80 6.12 18.47 5.33
CA GLN A 80 7.01 17.70 6.21
C GLN A 80 8.40 18.32 6.39
N ASP A 81 8.49 19.64 6.52
CA ASP A 81 9.74 20.30 6.89
C ASP A 81 9.87 20.36 8.42
N ALA A 82 10.93 19.77 8.98
CA ALA A 82 11.19 19.76 10.42
C ALA A 82 11.40 21.16 11.01
N GLN A 83 11.87 22.12 10.22
CA GLN A 83 12.06 23.52 10.65
C GLN A 83 10.73 24.23 10.99
N ASP A 84 9.61 23.66 10.59
CA ASP A 84 8.28 24.25 10.85
C ASP A 84 7.67 23.80 12.19
N VAL A 85 8.25 22.82 12.88
CA VAL A 85 7.76 22.31 14.18
C VAL A 85 7.54 23.41 15.20
N PRO A 86 8.48 24.39 15.41
CA PRO A 86 8.26 25.46 16.37
C PRO A 86 7.06 26.37 16.06
N ARG A 87 6.64 26.45 14.79
CA ARG A 87 5.44 27.22 14.36
C ARG A 87 4.14 26.48 14.64
N LEU A 88 4.18 25.14 14.69
CA LEU A 88 3.00 24.31 14.89
C LEU A 88 2.69 24.04 16.37
N ILE A 89 3.69 23.97 17.24
CA ILE A 89 3.53 23.72 18.68
C ILE A 89 2.52 24.69 19.35
N PRO A 90 2.54 26.02 19.12
CA PRO A 90 1.56 26.92 19.70
C PRO A 90 0.10 26.58 19.35
N LEU A 91 -0.16 25.98 18.18
CA LEU A 91 -1.49 25.62 17.70
C LEU A 91 -2.10 24.40 18.39
N LEU A 92 -1.32 23.67 19.20
CA LEU A 92 -1.84 22.67 20.13
C LEU A 92 -2.74 23.28 21.22
N LYS A 93 -2.72 24.62 21.36
CA LYS A 93 -3.56 25.41 22.29
C LYS A 93 -4.55 26.31 21.55
N ASP A 94 -4.79 26.08 20.24
CA ASP A 94 -5.78 26.87 19.49
C ASP A 94 -7.18 26.71 20.11
N PRO A 95 -8.00 27.78 20.17
CA PRO A 95 -9.34 27.72 20.70
C PRO A 95 -10.28 26.81 19.90
N ASP A 96 -9.99 26.53 18.65
CA ASP A 96 -10.80 25.64 17.81
C ASP A 96 -10.22 24.21 17.78
N PRO A 97 -11.00 23.20 18.20
CA PRO A 97 -10.54 21.81 18.26
C PRO A 97 -10.08 21.25 16.89
N SER A 98 -10.60 21.76 15.77
CA SER A 98 -10.18 21.29 14.43
C SER A 98 -8.75 21.70 14.10
N VAL A 99 -8.32 22.87 14.59
CA VAL A 99 -6.94 23.36 14.45
C VAL A 99 -6.00 22.54 15.33
N VAL A 100 -6.41 22.24 16.57
CA VAL A 100 -5.63 21.38 17.48
C VAL A 100 -5.42 20.00 16.84
N ARG A 101 -6.48 19.37 16.33
CA ARG A 101 -6.38 18.08 15.64
C ARG A 101 -5.45 18.14 14.43
N ALA A 102 -5.54 19.20 13.63
CA ALA A 102 -4.66 19.42 12.50
C ALA A 102 -3.20 19.58 12.93
N ALA A 103 -2.93 20.29 14.04
CA ALA A 103 -1.58 20.48 14.58
C ALA A 103 -0.97 19.16 15.08
N VAL A 104 -1.73 18.36 15.83
CA VAL A 104 -1.30 17.02 16.27
C VAL A 104 -0.95 16.14 15.07
N PHE A 105 -1.85 16.10 14.08
CA PHE A 105 -1.61 15.34 12.85
C PHE A 105 -0.34 15.82 12.11
N ALA A 106 -0.19 17.14 11.93
CA ALA A 106 0.94 17.74 11.23
C ALA A 106 2.27 17.43 11.92
N LEU A 107 2.35 17.60 13.24
CA LEU A 107 3.55 17.28 14.03
C LEU A 107 3.92 15.79 13.91
N GLY A 108 2.92 14.89 13.97
CA GLY A 108 3.14 13.46 13.74
C GLY A 108 3.57 13.11 12.31
N GLN A 109 3.12 13.86 11.30
CA GLN A 109 3.56 13.66 9.90
C GLN A 109 4.99 14.17 9.65
N ILE A 110 5.38 15.25 10.31
CA ILE A 110 6.75 15.77 10.26
C ILE A 110 7.72 14.80 10.94
N GLY A 111 7.33 14.20 12.08
CA GLY A 111 8.10 13.15 12.74
C GLY A 111 9.33 13.64 13.49
N SER A 112 9.45 14.95 13.83
CA SER A 112 10.57 15.48 14.61
C SER A 112 10.37 15.26 16.11
N GLU A 113 11.40 14.76 16.80
CA GLU A 113 11.40 14.59 18.25
C GLU A 113 11.20 15.90 19.03
N ASP A 114 11.49 17.05 18.43
CA ASP A 114 11.25 18.37 19.04
C ASP A 114 9.76 18.61 19.42
N ALA A 115 8.84 17.87 18.81
CA ALA A 115 7.42 17.94 19.11
C ALA A 115 7.02 17.07 20.31
N SER A 116 7.84 16.09 20.73
CA SER A 116 7.48 15.11 21.76
C SER A 116 7.07 15.73 23.09
N PRO A 117 7.81 16.69 23.70
CA PRO A 117 7.41 17.26 24.99
C PRO A 117 6.03 17.92 24.96
N ALA A 118 5.72 18.64 23.88
CA ALA A 118 4.44 19.33 23.73
C ALA A 118 3.27 18.37 23.51
N LEU A 119 3.48 17.28 22.77
CA LEU A 119 2.48 16.25 22.54
C LEU A 119 2.25 15.38 23.78
N VAL A 120 3.28 15.06 24.55
CA VAL A 120 3.18 14.37 25.86
C VAL A 120 2.34 15.21 26.83
N ASP A 121 2.66 16.52 26.96
CA ASP A 121 1.87 17.43 27.81
C ASP A 121 0.40 17.51 27.35
N LEU A 122 0.16 17.51 26.05
CA LEU A 122 -1.20 17.48 25.49
C LEU A 122 -1.89 16.15 25.79
N ASN A 123 -1.24 14.98 25.62
CA ASN A 123 -1.84 13.67 25.84
C ASN A 123 -2.39 13.51 27.26
N LYS A 124 -1.64 13.98 28.26
CA LYS A 124 -2.05 13.95 29.68
C LYS A 124 -3.28 14.78 30.00
N LYS A 125 -3.64 15.75 29.15
CA LYS A 125 -4.75 16.70 29.35
C LYS A 125 -5.87 16.56 28.34
N ALA A 126 -5.61 15.80 27.24
CA ALA A 126 -6.53 15.68 26.13
C ALA A 126 -7.78 14.87 26.49
N SER A 127 -8.89 15.19 25.81
CA SER A 127 -10.09 14.35 25.88
C SER A 127 -9.85 12.98 25.25
N PRO A 128 -10.60 11.95 25.66
CA PRO A 128 -10.47 10.59 25.10
C PRO A 128 -10.66 10.52 23.59
N GLU A 129 -11.33 11.49 22.97
CA GLU A 129 -11.52 11.58 21.52
C GLU A 129 -10.28 12.12 20.80
N LEU A 130 -9.44 12.90 21.50
CA LEU A 130 -8.20 13.46 20.92
C LEU A 130 -6.98 12.57 21.20
N GLN A 131 -6.93 11.90 22.35
CA GLN A 131 -5.80 11.05 22.76
C GLN A 131 -5.39 10.01 21.70
N PRO A 132 -6.30 9.30 21.00
CA PRO A 132 -5.91 8.36 19.94
C PRO A 132 -5.09 8.99 18.81
N LEU A 133 -5.35 10.25 18.45
CA LEU A 133 -4.58 10.97 17.45
C LEU A 133 -3.23 11.40 17.99
N VAL A 134 -3.16 11.81 19.27
CA VAL A 134 -1.89 12.15 19.93
C VAL A 134 -0.99 10.91 20.04
N CYS A 135 -1.54 9.76 20.43
CA CYS A 135 -0.81 8.49 20.46
C CYS A 135 -0.24 8.14 19.08
N GLU A 136 -1.03 8.33 18.02
CA GLU A 136 -0.55 8.08 16.66
C GLU A 136 0.60 9.01 16.27
N ALA A 137 0.52 10.30 16.63
CA ALA A 137 1.59 11.28 16.40
C ALA A 137 2.86 10.89 17.15
N LEU A 138 2.76 10.56 18.45
CA LEU A 138 3.88 10.10 19.27
C LEU A 138 4.52 8.83 18.69
N GLY A 139 3.72 7.86 18.23
CA GLY A 139 4.21 6.65 17.59
C GLY A 139 4.95 6.89 16.27
N LYS A 140 4.60 7.94 15.52
CA LYS A 140 5.31 8.34 14.29
C LYS A 140 6.63 9.05 14.60
N ILE A 141 6.65 9.84 15.65
CA ILE A 141 7.82 10.59 16.10
C ILE A 141 8.86 9.64 16.71
N GLY A 142 8.42 8.73 17.60
CA GLY A 142 9.33 7.85 18.33
C GLY A 142 10.10 8.58 19.41
N GLY A 143 11.26 8.03 19.79
CA GLY A 143 12.10 8.54 20.87
C GLY A 143 11.62 8.15 22.28
N ASN A 144 12.50 8.23 23.27
CA ASN A 144 12.26 7.70 24.62
C ASN A 144 11.04 8.33 25.32
N GLU A 145 10.86 9.64 25.18
CA GLU A 145 9.77 10.37 25.81
C GLU A 145 8.40 9.94 25.28
N ALA A 146 8.28 9.82 23.95
CA ALA A 146 7.07 9.35 23.29
C ALA A 146 6.73 7.88 23.66
N VAL A 147 7.75 7.01 23.69
CA VAL A 147 7.58 5.60 24.09
C VAL A 147 7.10 5.48 25.53
N THR A 148 7.71 6.24 26.45
CA THR A 148 7.31 6.25 27.86
C THR A 148 5.85 6.67 28.01
N GLU A 149 5.43 7.76 27.36
CA GLU A 149 4.05 8.23 27.41
C GLU A 149 3.07 7.21 26.79
N LEU A 150 3.43 6.57 25.67
CA LEU A 150 2.60 5.52 25.07
C LEU A 150 2.44 4.32 26.01
N MET A 151 3.50 3.89 26.70
CA MET A 151 3.42 2.82 27.71
C MET A 151 2.52 3.21 28.89
N GLU A 152 2.60 4.44 29.39
CA GLU A 152 1.68 4.94 30.42
C GLU A 152 0.23 4.96 29.91
N THR A 153 0.01 5.34 28.65
CA THR A 153 -1.30 5.41 28.02
C THR A 153 -1.97 4.04 27.83
N LEU A 154 -1.22 2.93 27.84
CA LEU A 154 -1.78 1.58 27.87
C LEU A 154 -2.65 1.30 29.11
N HIS A 155 -2.57 2.12 30.16
CA HIS A 155 -3.39 2.02 31.37
C HIS A 155 -4.60 2.98 31.36
N ALA A 156 -4.89 3.65 30.25
CA ALA A 156 -6.02 4.57 30.14
C ALA A 156 -7.36 3.85 30.37
N PHE A 157 -8.34 4.58 30.93
CA PHE A 157 -9.65 4.01 31.22
C PHE A 157 -10.39 3.55 29.94
N GLN A 158 -10.36 4.35 28.88
CA GLN A 158 -11.03 4.04 27.62
C GLN A 158 -10.23 3.05 26.77
N GLY A 159 -10.88 1.95 26.34
CA GLY A 159 -10.27 0.94 25.48
C GLY A 159 -9.75 1.51 24.14
N SER A 160 -10.47 2.46 23.54
CA SER A 160 -10.04 3.12 22.30
C SER A 160 -8.70 3.87 22.43
N VAL A 161 -8.43 4.44 23.61
CA VAL A 161 -7.16 5.14 23.92
C VAL A 161 -6.05 4.10 24.12
N ARG A 162 -6.31 3.04 24.91
CA ARG A 162 -5.35 1.93 25.08
C ARG A 162 -5.00 1.27 23.75
N ALA A 163 -6.02 1.02 22.90
CA ALA A 163 -5.83 0.44 21.56
C ALA A 163 -4.97 1.33 20.64
N ALA A 164 -5.15 2.65 20.74
CA ALA A 164 -4.33 3.60 20.00
C ALA A 164 -2.87 3.63 20.49
N ALA A 165 -2.65 3.56 21.81
CA ALA A 165 -1.32 3.45 22.38
C ALA A 165 -0.64 2.14 21.96
N ALA A 166 -1.35 1.01 22.07
CA ALA A 166 -0.83 -0.30 21.69
C ALA A 166 -0.37 -0.33 20.23
N ILE A 167 -1.21 0.11 19.26
CA ILE A 167 -0.83 0.11 17.85
C ILE A 167 0.27 1.13 17.52
N SER A 168 0.35 2.22 18.25
CA SER A 168 1.39 3.24 18.05
C SER A 168 2.77 2.74 18.42
N LEU A 169 2.87 1.86 19.42
CA LEU A 169 4.12 1.20 19.80
C LEU A 169 4.67 0.26 18.71
N SER A 170 3.84 -0.19 17.75
CA SER A 170 4.33 -0.99 16.61
C SER A 170 5.26 -0.23 15.67
N LYS A 171 5.24 1.09 15.71
CA LYS A 171 6.07 1.98 14.88
C LYS A 171 7.42 2.28 15.53
N VAL A 172 7.54 1.99 16.82
CA VAL A 172 8.73 2.25 17.62
C VAL A 172 9.39 0.91 17.92
N GLU A 173 10.64 0.75 17.50
CA GLU A 173 11.42 -0.48 17.75
C GLU A 173 12.15 -0.36 19.09
N ASP A 174 11.41 -0.23 20.20
CA ASP A 174 11.97 -0.09 21.55
C ASP A 174 11.68 -1.36 22.39
N PRO A 175 12.74 -2.06 22.85
CA PRO A 175 12.57 -3.26 23.67
C PRO A 175 11.83 -3.03 24.99
N SER A 176 11.81 -1.80 25.54
CA SER A 176 11.11 -1.50 26.78
C SER A 176 9.58 -1.65 26.65
N ALA A 177 9.04 -1.39 25.46
CA ALA A 177 7.62 -1.53 25.17
C ALA A 177 7.12 -2.99 25.20
N ILE A 178 7.99 -3.98 24.98
CA ILE A 178 7.60 -5.40 24.90
C ILE A 178 6.90 -5.85 26.19
N ASN A 179 7.41 -5.48 27.37
CA ASN A 179 6.80 -5.88 28.63
C ASN A 179 5.39 -5.29 28.80
N ALA A 180 5.19 -4.04 28.46
CA ALA A 180 3.89 -3.39 28.52
C ALA A 180 2.89 -3.99 27.53
N LEU A 181 3.33 -4.30 26.30
CA LEU A 181 2.51 -4.96 25.30
C LEU A 181 2.15 -6.39 25.71
N LEU A 182 3.06 -7.15 26.34
CA LEU A 182 2.77 -8.49 26.88
C LEU A 182 1.72 -8.51 27.99
N VAL A 183 1.53 -7.39 28.70
CA VAL A 183 0.39 -7.23 29.60
C VAL A 183 -0.88 -6.91 28.81
N SER A 184 -0.76 -6.03 27.78
CA SER A 184 -1.91 -5.56 27.00
C SER A 184 -2.51 -6.60 26.06
N ILE A 185 -1.81 -7.70 25.74
CA ILE A 185 -2.43 -8.80 24.97
C ILE A 185 -3.55 -9.50 25.75
N HIS A 186 -3.60 -9.35 27.07
CA HIS A 186 -4.65 -9.87 27.98
C HIS A 186 -5.74 -8.85 28.30
N ASP A 187 -5.79 -7.70 27.60
CA ASP A 187 -6.83 -6.69 27.82
C ASP A 187 -8.22 -7.27 27.52
N SER A 188 -9.20 -6.92 28.35
CA SER A 188 -10.59 -7.35 28.17
C SER A 188 -11.25 -6.77 26.90
N ASP A 189 -10.72 -5.67 26.37
CA ASP A 189 -11.12 -5.12 25.09
C ASP A 189 -10.31 -5.79 23.98
N THR A 190 -10.97 -6.62 23.16
CA THR A 190 -10.31 -7.35 22.06
C THR A 190 -9.65 -6.41 21.05
N GLN A 191 -10.13 -5.16 20.95
CA GLN A 191 -9.52 -4.12 20.12
C GLN A 191 -8.15 -3.68 20.64
N VAL A 192 -7.90 -3.78 21.95
CA VAL A 192 -6.58 -3.57 22.56
C VAL A 192 -5.72 -4.81 22.36
N ALA A 193 -6.27 -6.00 22.66
CA ALA A 193 -5.55 -7.26 22.63
C ALA A 193 -4.91 -7.54 21.26
N TRP A 194 -5.68 -7.47 20.16
CA TRP A 194 -5.12 -7.76 18.84
C TRP A 194 -4.09 -6.71 18.38
N ARG A 195 -4.26 -5.43 18.76
CA ARG A 195 -3.28 -4.38 18.44
C ARG A 195 -1.99 -4.54 19.20
N ALA A 196 -2.06 -5.00 20.44
CA ALA A 196 -0.88 -5.36 21.22
C ALA A 196 -0.14 -6.58 20.62
N ILE A 197 -0.89 -7.62 20.23
CA ILE A 197 -0.33 -8.79 19.52
C ILE A 197 0.33 -8.37 18.22
N TYR A 198 -0.33 -7.55 17.39
CA TYR A 198 0.24 -7.00 16.16
C TYR A 198 1.55 -6.23 16.41
N SER A 199 1.57 -5.43 17.47
CA SER A 199 2.74 -4.59 17.79
C SER A 199 3.96 -5.41 18.23
N LEU A 200 3.76 -6.66 18.62
CA LEU A 200 4.81 -7.61 18.94
C LEU A 200 5.37 -8.37 17.73
N GLU A 201 4.88 -8.14 16.50
CA GLU A 201 5.33 -8.87 15.29
C GLU A 201 6.86 -8.83 15.09
N LYS A 202 7.50 -7.71 15.41
CA LYS A 202 8.94 -7.52 15.22
C LYS A 202 9.79 -7.96 16.43
N ALA A 203 9.17 -8.16 17.58
CA ALA A 203 9.85 -8.52 18.81
C ALA A 203 10.21 -10.02 18.83
N ARG A 204 11.23 -10.41 18.07
CA ARG A 204 11.68 -11.82 17.96
C ARG A 204 12.22 -12.34 19.29
N SER A 205 11.36 -12.99 20.08
CA SER A 205 11.66 -13.49 21.42
C SER A 205 10.81 -14.70 21.74
N ASP A 206 11.41 -15.75 22.32
CA ASP A 206 10.68 -16.94 22.77
C ASP A 206 9.56 -16.57 23.74
N ARG A 207 9.84 -15.64 24.66
CA ARG A 207 8.85 -15.15 25.62
C ARG A 207 7.62 -14.55 24.93
N VAL A 208 7.80 -13.83 23.82
CA VAL A 208 6.67 -13.28 23.04
C VAL A 208 5.92 -14.38 22.33
N ARG A 209 6.63 -15.36 21.75
CA ARG A 209 6.00 -16.51 21.09
C ARG A 209 5.14 -17.29 22.07
N ASP A 210 5.71 -17.69 23.23
CA ASP A 210 5.01 -18.44 24.28
C ASP A 210 3.74 -17.69 24.77
N ALA A 211 3.83 -16.37 24.91
CA ALA A 211 2.71 -15.55 25.33
C ALA A 211 1.61 -15.40 24.27
N VAL A 212 1.95 -15.45 22.97
CA VAL A 212 0.98 -15.27 21.87
C VAL A 212 0.34 -16.59 21.44
N ILE A 213 1.00 -17.75 21.55
CA ILE A 213 0.46 -19.06 21.15
C ILE A 213 -0.95 -19.34 21.72
N PRO A 214 -1.29 -19.06 22.99
CA PRO A 214 -2.63 -19.31 23.53
C PRO A 214 -3.74 -18.55 22.79
N PHE A 215 -3.45 -17.41 22.19
CA PHE A 215 -4.43 -16.59 21.46
C PHE A 215 -4.84 -17.18 20.10
N LEU A 216 -4.15 -18.24 19.64
CA LEU A 216 -4.61 -19.05 18.51
C LEU A 216 -5.95 -19.77 18.80
N GLN A 217 -6.36 -19.85 20.07
CA GLN A 217 -7.64 -20.41 20.52
C GLN A 217 -8.63 -19.33 21.00
N SER A 218 -8.37 -18.06 20.71
CA SER A 218 -9.28 -16.97 21.08
C SER A 218 -10.65 -17.17 20.45
N GLU A 219 -11.71 -16.78 21.17
CA GLU A 219 -13.08 -16.73 20.62
C GLU A 219 -13.25 -15.57 19.63
N ASP A 220 -12.47 -14.50 19.77
CA ASP A 220 -12.47 -13.38 18.82
C ASP A 220 -11.63 -13.72 17.59
N PRO A 221 -12.25 -13.78 16.38
CA PRO A 221 -11.54 -14.14 15.16
C PRO A 221 -10.41 -13.16 14.79
N GLU A 222 -10.55 -11.88 15.14
CA GLU A 222 -9.53 -10.87 14.83
C GLU A 222 -8.28 -11.09 15.68
N VAL A 223 -8.47 -11.33 16.98
CA VAL A 223 -7.37 -11.71 17.90
C VAL A 223 -6.66 -12.98 17.42
N LYS A 224 -7.43 -14.00 17.06
CA LYS A 224 -6.91 -15.29 16.53
C LYS A 224 -6.11 -15.09 15.26
N ALA A 225 -6.63 -14.30 14.31
CA ALA A 225 -5.97 -14.03 13.04
C ALA A 225 -4.65 -13.27 13.21
N TYR A 226 -4.62 -12.27 14.10
CA TYR A 226 -3.37 -11.54 14.37
C TYR A 226 -2.37 -12.35 15.19
N ALA A 227 -2.82 -13.26 16.06
CA ALA A 227 -1.93 -14.21 16.72
C ALA A 227 -1.20 -15.12 15.71
N ALA A 228 -1.94 -15.71 14.77
CA ALA A 228 -1.35 -16.52 13.71
C ALA A 228 -0.36 -15.69 12.86
N ARG A 229 -0.76 -14.48 12.45
CA ARG A 229 0.10 -13.56 11.68
C ARG A 229 1.40 -13.22 12.42
N THR A 230 1.29 -12.83 13.69
CA THR A 230 2.46 -12.47 14.52
C THR A 230 3.44 -13.62 14.66
N LEU A 231 2.94 -14.81 14.95
CA LEU A 231 3.76 -16.02 15.05
C LEU A 231 4.44 -16.39 13.73
N GLY A 232 3.72 -16.20 12.61
CA GLY A 232 4.29 -16.36 11.26
C GLY A 232 5.43 -15.39 10.97
N LYS A 233 5.26 -14.11 11.31
CA LYS A 233 6.31 -13.07 11.16
C LYS A 233 7.53 -13.33 12.04
N GLN A 234 7.33 -13.92 13.20
CA GLN A 234 8.40 -14.33 14.12
C GLN A 234 9.07 -15.66 13.73
N LYS A 235 8.56 -16.37 12.72
CA LYS A 235 9.00 -17.73 12.32
C LYS A 235 9.00 -18.69 13.51
N ALA A 236 7.89 -18.71 14.27
CA ALA A 236 7.71 -19.55 15.47
C ALA A 236 7.45 -21.01 15.09
N GLU A 237 8.48 -21.83 14.98
CA GLU A 237 8.37 -23.24 14.55
C GLU A 237 7.51 -24.08 15.50
N ASP A 238 7.58 -23.82 16.80
CA ASP A 238 6.80 -24.47 17.85
C ASP A 238 5.29 -24.16 17.76
N ALA A 239 4.92 -23.05 17.11
CA ALA A 239 3.53 -22.69 16.85
C ALA A 239 2.94 -23.36 15.59
N ALA A 240 3.72 -24.04 14.75
CA ALA A 240 3.23 -24.61 13.50
C ALA A 240 2.09 -25.62 13.71
N GLY A 241 2.16 -26.48 14.73
CA GLY A 241 1.10 -27.41 15.10
C GLY A 241 -0.20 -26.69 15.49
N PRO A 242 -0.20 -25.84 16.52
CA PRO A 242 -1.36 -25.03 16.90
C PRO A 242 -1.94 -24.17 15.77
N ILE A 243 -1.11 -23.53 14.93
CA ILE A 243 -1.57 -22.79 13.75
C ILE A 243 -2.27 -23.72 12.75
N GLY A 244 -1.75 -24.94 12.55
CA GLY A 244 -2.33 -25.93 11.65
C GLY A 244 -3.78 -26.29 11.98
N THR A 245 -4.22 -26.17 13.24
CA THR A 245 -5.62 -26.43 13.61
C THR A 245 -6.59 -25.37 13.07
N ASN A 246 -6.09 -24.18 12.72
CA ASN A 246 -6.87 -23.04 12.28
C ASN A 246 -6.95 -22.87 10.74
N VAL A 247 -6.36 -23.80 9.96
CA VAL A 247 -6.39 -23.70 8.47
C VAL A 247 -7.75 -24.01 7.85
N ALA A 248 -8.73 -24.39 8.66
CA ALA A 248 -10.13 -24.59 8.27
C ALA A 248 -11.08 -23.90 9.27
N ASP A 249 -10.66 -22.78 9.85
CA ASP A 249 -11.52 -21.96 10.72
C ASP A 249 -12.67 -21.37 9.90
N PRO A 250 -13.89 -21.26 10.47
CA PRO A 250 -15.03 -20.65 9.77
C PRO A 250 -14.80 -19.18 9.39
N ASP A 251 -13.96 -18.45 10.12
CA ASP A 251 -13.56 -17.10 9.73
C ASP A 251 -12.40 -17.15 8.73
N ILE A 252 -12.66 -16.67 7.52
CA ILE A 252 -11.69 -16.70 6.41
C ILE A 252 -10.40 -15.94 6.74
N ARG A 253 -10.45 -14.92 7.59
CA ARG A 253 -9.26 -14.14 8.01
C ARG A 253 -8.33 -14.99 8.85
N VAL A 254 -8.90 -15.80 9.74
CA VAL A 254 -8.14 -16.78 10.57
C VAL A 254 -7.51 -17.84 9.68
N THR A 255 -8.29 -18.44 8.77
CA THR A 255 -7.81 -19.44 7.83
C THR A 255 -6.64 -18.92 6.99
N ILE A 256 -6.79 -17.76 6.34
CA ILE A 256 -5.76 -17.20 5.47
C ILE A 256 -4.50 -16.82 6.27
N ASN A 257 -4.64 -16.19 7.45
CA ASN A 257 -3.47 -15.85 8.27
C ASN A 257 -2.74 -17.10 8.76
N SER A 258 -3.47 -18.16 9.10
CA SER A 258 -2.87 -19.44 9.52
C SER A 258 -2.10 -20.11 8.38
N ILE A 259 -2.66 -20.15 7.18
CA ILE A 259 -1.99 -20.67 5.98
C ILE A 259 -0.71 -19.87 5.68
N ASN A 260 -0.81 -18.53 5.67
CA ASN A 260 0.32 -17.65 5.42
C ASN A 260 1.40 -17.75 6.51
N ALA A 261 1.00 -17.96 7.77
CA ALA A 261 1.92 -18.18 8.88
C ALA A 261 2.70 -19.48 8.71
N LEU A 262 2.02 -20.57 8.37
CA LEU A 262 2.69 -21.85 8.08
C LEU A 262 3.66 -21.73 6.91
N ALA A 263 3.27 -21.01 5.84
CA ALA A 263 4.17 -20.76 4.71
C ALA A 263 5.44 -20.00 5.14
N ALA A 264 5.30 -18.99 6.01
CA ALA A 264 6.43 -18.19 6.48
C ALA A 264 7.33 -18.93 7.48
N ILE A 265 6.73 -19.75 8.37
CA ILE A 265 7.46 -20.53 9.37
C ILE A 265 8.26 -21.65 8.72
N LEU A 266 7.66 -22.31 7.74
CA LEU A 266 8.17 -23.55 7.14
C LEU A 266 8.68 -23.34 5.70
N GLU A 267 9.04 -22.11 5.36
CA GLU A 267 9.63 -21.78 4.05
C GLU A 267 10.85 -22.65 3.76
N ASP A 268 10.84 -23.32 2.61
CA ASP A 268 11.89 -24.24 2.14
C ASP A 268 12.25 -25.40 3.12
N SER A 269 11.32 -25.72 4.04
CA SER A 269 11.55 -26.74 5.08
C SER A 269 11.34 -28.18 4.58
N ASP A 270 10.83 -28.38 3.37
CA ASP A 270 10.46 -29.69 2.80
C ASP A 270 9.49 -30.48 3.71
N ASN A 271 8.57 -29.78 4.43
CA ASN A 271 7.68 -30.36 5.41
C ASN A 271 6.48 -31.09 4.80
N LYS A 272 6.63 -32.39 4.58
CA LYS A 272 5.60 -33.25 4.01
C LYS A 272 4.27 -33.21 4.79
N SER A 273 4.34 -33.29 6.13
CA SER A 273 3.13 -33.38 6.95
C SER A 273 2.23 -32.18 6.80
N VAL A 274 2.82 -30.96 6.82
CA VAL A 274 2.05 -29.72 6.70
C VAL A 274 1.54 -29.54 5.27
N VAL A 275 2.31 -29.88 4.25
CA VAL A 275 1.86 -29.84 2.84
C VAL A 275 0.64 -30.73 2.64
N ASN A 276 0.67 -31.98 3.11
CA ASN A 276 -0.47 -32.90 3.01
C ASN A 276 -1.67 -32.39 3.82
N HIS A 277 -1.43 -31.79 5.00
CA HIS A 277 -2.49 -31.22 5.83
C HIS A 277 -3.18 -30.04 5.13
N LEU A 278 -2.40 -29.10 4.57
CA LEU A 278 -2.93 -27.98 3.80
C LEU A 278 -3.74 -28.47 2.59
N ALA A 279 -3.19 -29.36 1.77
CA ALA A 279 -3.89 -29.92 0.62
C ALA A 279 -5.23 -30.55 1.03
N ALA A 280 -5.23 -31.44 2.02
CA ALA A 280 -6.45 -32.13 2.48
C ALA A 280 -7.53 -31.18 3.05
N LYS A 281 -7.12 -30.09 3.72
CA LYS A 281 -8.05 -29.15 4.35
C LYS A 281 -8.61 -28.09 3.38
N THR A 282 -7.92 -27.84 2.28
CA THR A 282 -8.28 -26.74 1.37
C THR A 282 -8.67 -27.18 -0.04
N GLU A 283 -8.54 -28.47 -0.36
CA GLU A 283 -8.95 -29.05 -1.66
C GLU A 283 -10.41 -28.73 -2.02
N SER A 284 -11.31 -28.81 -1.05
CA SER A 284 -12.73 -28.53 -1.21
C SER A 284 -13.15 -27.13 -0.72
N ALA A 285 -12.21 -26.24 -0.45
CA ALA A 285 -12.53 -24.90 0.02
C ALA A 285 -13.32 -24.12 -1.04
N GLU A 286 -14.50 -23.64 -0.69
CA GLU A 286 -15.35 -22.83 -1.59
C GLU A 286 -14.65 -21.51 -1.94
N SER A 287 -14.00 -20.87 -0.96
CA SER A 287 -13.31 -19.59 -1.17
C SER A 287 -12.07 -19.76 -2.05
N HIS A 288 -12.06 -19.08 -3.17
CA HIS A 288 -10.89 -18.98 -4.05
C HIS A 288 -9.68 -18.34 -3.35
N HIS A 289 -9.89 -17.46 -2.36
CA HIS A 289 -8.81 -16.87 -1.57
C HIS A 289 -8.10 -17.92 -0.71
N VAL A 290 -8.83 -18.86 -0.11
CA VAL A 290 -8.25 -19.95 0.67
C VAL A 290 -7.46 -20.87 -0.26
N ARG A 291 -8.02 -21.27 -1.41
CA ARG A 291 -7.32 -22.12 -2.37
C ARG A 291 -6.03 -21.44 -2.89
N LYS A 292 -6.09 -20.14 -3.23
CA LYS A 292 -4.90 -19.37 -3.65
C LYS A 292 -3.83 -19.34 -2.56
N ALA A 293 -4.21 -19.02 -1.32
CA ALA A 293 -3.28 -18.99 -0.19
C ALA A 293 -2.60 -20.35 0.01
N SER A 294 -3.36 -21.45 -0.13
CA SER A 294 -2.83 -22.81 0.02
C SER A 294 -1.86 -23.20 -1.09
N VAL A 295 -2.15 -22.85 -2.33
CA VAL A 295 -1.23 -23.04 -3.47
C VAL A 295 0.09 -22.35 -3.22
N ILE A 296 0.06 -21.08 -2.81
CA ILE A 296 1.25 -20.28 -2.49
C ILE A 296 2.02 -20.92 -1.32
N ALA A 297 1.32 -21.33 -0.25
CA ALA A 297 1.92 -21.93 0.93
C ALA A 297 2.60 -23.26 0.61
N ILE A 298 1.94 -24.15 -0.13
CA ILE A 298 2.49 -25.44 -0.56
C ILE A 298 3.77 -25.24 -1.40
N GLY A 299 3.74 -24.29 -2.32
CA GLY A 299 4.92 -23.89 -3.11
C GLY A 299 6.04 -23.32 -2.24
N SER A 300 5.70 -22.53 -1.20
CA SER A 300 6.69 -21.94 -0.28
C SER A 300 7.36 -22.98 0.62
N ILE A 301 6.59 -23.93 1.17
CA ILE A 301 7.11 -25.01 2.03
C ILE A 301 8.01 -25.97 1.25
N GLY A 302 7.71 -26.21 -0.03
CA GLY A 302 8.67 -26.80 -0.97
C GLY A 302 8.63 -28.33 -1.10
N HIS A 303 7.70 -29.07 -0.43
CA HIS A 303 7.68 -30.53 -0.50
C HIS A 303 6.99 -31.08 -1.76
N LYS A 304 7.62 -32.07 -2.41
CA LYS A 304 7.16 -32.69 -3.68
C LYS A 304 5.77 -33.35 -3.61
N ASP A 305 5.30 -33.77 -2.44
CA ASP A 305 3.96 -34.36 -2.26
C ASP A 305 2.83 -33.35 -2.53
N GLY A 306 3.11 -32.04 -2.55
CA GLY A 306 2.17 -31.02 -3.01
C GLY A 306 1.82 -31.10 -4.51
N LYS A 307 2.57 -31.90 -5.30
CA LYS A 307 2.37 -32.01 -6.75
C LYS A 307 0.95 -32.36 -7.15
N ASP A 308 0.32 -33.34 -6.50
CA ASP A 308 -1.00 -33.84 -6.93
C ASP A 308 -2.08 -32.76 -6.69
N TYR A 309 -2.03 -32.05 -5.57
CA TYR A 309 -2.88 -30.91 -5.30
C TYR A 309 -2.66 -29.78 -6.32
N LEU A 310 -1.41 -29.41 -6.57
CA LEU A 310 -1.06 -28.36 -7.54
C LEU A 310 -1.44 -28.75 -8.97
N ALA A 311 -1.35 -30.02 -9.34
CA ALA A 311 -1.79 -30.54 -10.64
C ALA A 311 -3.32 -30.47 -10.84
N GLN A 312 -4.10 -30.46 -9.77
CA GLN A 312 -5.55 -30.19 -9.83
C GLN A 312 -5.81 -28.67 -9.96
N THR A 313 -5.08 -27.85 -9.20
CA THR A 313 -5.32 -26.40 -9.16
C THR A 313 -4.85 -25.64 -10.41
N ILE A 314 -4.03 -26.25 -11.30
CA ILE A 314 -3.81 -25.70 -12.65
C ILE A 314 -5.07 -25.75 -13.52
N LEU A 315 -6.13 -26.45 -13.11
CA LEU A 315 -7.42 -26.51 -13.78
C LEU A 315 -8.51 -25.67 -13.08
N ASP A 316 -8.13 -24.91 -12.04
CA ASP A 316 -9.08 -24.07 -11.29
C ASP A 316 -9.77 -23.06 -12.22
N SER A 317 -11.01 -22.74 -11.91
CA SER A 317 -11.79 -21.74 -12.66
C SER A 317 -11.18 -20.33 -12.58
N TYR A 318 -10.44 -20.03 -11.50
CA TYR A 318 -9.82 -18.73 -11.28
C TYR A 318 -8.39 -18.66 -11.86
N PRO A 319 -8.14 -17.75 -12.82
CA PRO A 319 -6.82 -17.61 -13.47
C PRO A 319 -5.67 -17.39 -12.50
N GLY A 320 -5.90 -16.58 -11.44
CA GLY A 320 -4.88 -16.31 -10.43
C GLY A 320 -4.44 -17.56 -9.65
N ILE A 321 -5.32 -18.56 -9.47
CA ILE A 321 -4.96 -19.84 -8.84
C ILE A 321 -4.16 -20.69 -9.82
N ARG A 322 -4.62 -20.79 -11.08
CA ARG A 322 -3.88 -21.54 -12.11
C ARG A 322 -2.44 -21.03 -12.26
N GLY A 323 -2.29 -19.69 -12.34
CA GLY A 323 -0.96 -19.06 -12.46
C GLY A 323 -0.04 -19.39 -11.29
N GLU A 324 -0.51 -19.21 -10.04
CA GLU A 324 0.26 -19.53 -8.84
C GLU A 324 0.62 -21.03 -8.76
N SER A 325 -0.25 -21.91 -9.28
CA SER A 325 0.02 -23.35 -9.31
C SER A 325 1.20 -23.70 -10.22
N TYR A 326 1.36 -23.04 -11.37
CA TYR A 326 2.54 -23.23 -12.24
C TYR A 326 3.82 -22.76 -11.54
N LEU A 327 3.79 -21.62 -10.87
CA LEU A 327 4.92 -21.10 -10.10
C LEU A 327 5.30 -22.06 -8.96
N ALA A 328 4.31 -22.54 -8.20
CA ALA A 328 4.51 -23.50 -7.13
C ALA A 328 5.07 -24.83 -7.65
N LEU A 329 4.53 -25.37 -8.75
CA LEU A 329 5.06 -26.59 -9.39
C LEU A 329 6.51 -26.40 -9.84
N ALA A 330 6.85 -25.24 -10.40
CA ALA A 330 8.22 -24.96 -10.80
C ALA A 330 9.17 -24.96 -9.61
N LYS A 331 8.75 -24.37 -8.49
CA LYS A 331 9.53 -24.32 -7.26
C LYS A 331 9.78 -25.73 -6.66
N ILE A 332 8.74 -26.57 -6.56
CA ILE A 332 8.87 -27.87 -5.90
C ILE A 332 9.45 -28.99 -6.79
N LEU A 333 9.30 -28.90 -8.11
CA LEU A 333 9.72 -29.98 -9.03
C LEU A 333 10.91 -29.59 -9.93
N GLY A 334 11.31 -28.29 -9.95
CA GLY A 334 12.34 -27.81 -10.86
C GLY A 334 12.01 -28.17 -12.32
N LYS A 335 12.98 -28.67 -13.08
CA LYS A 335 12.81 -29.06 -14.50
C LYS A 335 11.71 -30.10 -14.74
N ASN A 336 11.33 -30.90 -13.75
CA ASN A 336 10.25 -31.88 -13.91
C ASN A 336 8.86 -31.22 -13.96
N SER A 337 8.72 -29.94 -13.61
CA SER A 337 7.48 -29.17 -13.75
C SER A 337 7.12 -28.81 -15.18
N LEU A 338 8.06 -28.89 -16.13
CA LEU A 338 7.87 -28.47 -17.51
C LEU A 338 6.76 -29.24 -18.24
N VAL A 339 6.45 -30.46 -17.81
CA VAL A 339 5.31 -31.22 -18.33
C VAL A 339 3.97 -30.52 -18.08
N PHE A 340 3.86 -29.82 -16.96
CA PHE A 340 2.68 -29.02 -16.58
C PHE A 340 2.73 -27.62 -17.21
N ILE A 341 3.88 -26.92 -17.13
CA ILE A 341 4.06 -25.52 -17.56
C ILE A 341 3.72 -25.32 -19.03
N ASN A 342 3.99 -26.31 -19.88
CA ASN A 342 3.68 -26.20 -21.32
C ASN A 342 2.18 -25.95 -21.60
N SER A 343 1.26 -26.45 -20.78
CA SER A 343 -0.19 -26.15 -20.91
C SER A 343 -0.52 -24.73 -20.51
N GLY A 344 0.15 -24.18 -19.49
CA GLY A 344 -0.04 -22.81 -19.04
C GLY A 344 0.38 -21.75 -20.04
N LEU A 345 1.36 -22.04 -20.90
CA LEU A 345 1.76 -21.15 -22.00
C LEU A 345 0.66 -20.97 -23.05
N GLN A 346 -0.31 -21.85 -23.09
CA GLN A 346 -1.44 -21.85 -24.05
C GLN A 346 -2.78 -21.52 -23.34
N ASP A 347 -2.75 -21.12 -22.05
CA ASP A 347 -3.96 -20.76 -21.35
C ASP A 347 -4.66 -19.57 -22.02
N SER A 348 -5.98 -19.56 -22.01
CA SER A 348 -6.80 -18.48 -22.57
C SER A 348 -6.56 -17.15 -21.86
N ASP A 349 -6.24 -17.20 -20.56
CA ASP A 349 -6.00 -16.01 -19.75
C ASP A 349 -4.54 -15.56 -19.82
N PRO A 350 -4.27 -14.29 -20.18
CA PRO A 350 -2.90 -13.77 -20.28
C PRO A 350 -2.15 -13.78 -18.95
N LEU A 351 -2.82 -13.64 -17.80
CA LEU A 351 -2.16 -13.71 -16.48
C LEU A 351 -1.58 -15.10 -16.22
N VAL A 352 -2.26 -16.14 -16.68
CA VAL A 352 -1.75 -17.53 -16.57
C VAL A 352 -0.56 -17.73 -17.49
N ARG A 353 -0.61 -17.20 -18.73
CA ARG A 353 0.54 -17.28 -19.66
C ARG A 353 1.77 -16.53 -19.11
N VAL A 354 1.58 -15.38 -18.45
CA VAL A 354 2.64 -14.65 -17.75
C VAL A 354 3.26 -15.54 -16.67
N ALA A 355 2.46 -16.10 -15.77
CA ALA A 355 2.95 -16.96 -14.69
C ALA A 355 3.64 -18.24 -15.19
N ALA A 356 3.10 -18.86 -16.25
CA ALA A 356 3.73 -20.03 -16.88
C ALA A 356 5.09 -19.69 -17.51
N THR A 357 5.23 -18.49 -18.10
CA THR A 357 6.50 -18.01 -18.66
C THR A 357 7.54 -17.81 -17.55
N GLU A 358 7.16 -17.18 -16.43
CA GLU A 358 8.03 -17.03 -15.25
C GLU A 358 8.42 -18.38 -14.65
N ALA A 359 7.48 -19.33 -14.62
CA ALA A 359 7.72 -20.69 -14.12
C ALA A 359 8.79 -21.45 -14.92
N ILE A 360 8.99 -21.15 -16.20
CA ILE A 360 10.12 -21.72 -17.00
C ILE A 360 11.47 -21.30 -16.39
N GLY A 361 11.60 -20.03 -16.01
CA GLY A 361 12.80 -19.53 -15.34
C GLY A 361 13.06 -20.20 -14.01
N LEU A 362 12.03 -20.30 -13.17
CA LEU A 362 12.11 -20.99 -11.86
C LEU A 362 12.41 -22.48 -11.99
N ALA A 363 11.96 -23.14 -13.06
CA ALA A 363 12.26 -24.54 -13.34
C ALA A 363 13.76 -24.79 -13.61
N GLY A 364 14.52 -23.78 -13.98
CA GLY A 364 15.98 -23.79 -14.10
C GLY A 364 16.54 -24.66 -15.23
N GLU A 365 15.74 -25.05 -16.23
CA GLU A 365 16.19 -25.91 -17.34
C GLU A 365 16.81 -25.07 -18.45
N LYS A 366 18.15 -25.06 -18.55
CA LYS A 366 18.94 -24.28 -19.50
C LYS A 366 18.53 -24.48 -20.96
N LYS A 367 18.00 -25.66 -21.32
CA LYS A 367 17.52 -25.94 -22.68
C LYS A 367 16.31 -25.08 -23.08
N ARG A 368 15.66 -24.41 -22.13
CA ARG A 368 14.52 -23.51 -22.36
C ARG A 368 14.92 -22.05 -22.60
N ILE A 369 16.19 -21.70 -22.43
CA ILE A 369 16.69 -20.34 -22.73
C ILE A 369 16.30 -19.87 -24.12
N PRO A 370 16.51 -20.66 -25.24
CA PRO A 370 16.10 -20.21 -26.57
C PRO A 370 14.59 -19.94 -26.69
N GLN A 371 13.74 -20.68 -25.96
CA GLN A 371 12.30 -20.43 -25.92
C GLN A 371 11.98 -19.11 -25.20
N LEU A 372 12.62 -18.84 -24.06
CA LEU A 372 12.44 -17.57 -23.33
C LEU A 372 12.92 -16.37 -24.16
N VAL A 373 14.05 -16.52 -24.88
CA VAL A 373 14.55 -15.51 -25.82
C VAL A 373 13.51 -15.22 -26.91
N SER A 374 12.97 -16.26 -27.56
CA SER A 374 11.92 -16.07 -28.57
C SER A 374 10.67 -15.39 -28.00
N ILE A 375 10.23 -15.75 -26.79
CA ILE A 375 9.09 -15.10 -26.13
C ILE A 375 9.41 -13.62 -25.83
N ALA A 376 10.62 -13.31 -25.38
CA ALA A 376 11.02 -11.93 -25.08
C ALA A 376 11.11 -11.05 -26.33
N GLN A 377 11.40 -11.64 -27.49
CA GLN A 377 11.55 -10.94 -28.76
C GLN A 377 10.22 -10.75 -29.48
N ASP A 378 9.43 -11.81 -29.60
CA ASP A 378 8.40 -11.93 -30.63
C ASP A 378 6.96 -11.98 -30.08
N ASN A 379 6.75 -11.96 -28.75
CA ASN A 379 5.38 -12.04 -28.22
C ASN A 379 4.66 -10.67 -28.29
N ASP A 380 3.46 -10.67 -28.86
CA ASP A 380 2.64 -9.45 -29.01
C ASP A 380 2.23 -8.82 -27.66
N ASP A 381 2.07 -9.63 -26.60
CA ASP A 381 1.70 -9.14 -25.27
C ASP A 381 2.95 -8.71 -24.48
N PRO A 382 3.16 -7.42 -24.23
CA PRO A 382 4.35 -6.94 -23.51
C PRO A 382 4.47 -7.49 -22.09
N ARG A 383 3.37 -7.91 -21.46
CA ARG A 383 3.40 -8.53 -20.12
C ARG A 383 4.09 -9.90 -20.18
N ILE A 384 3.88 -10.64 -21.26
CA ILE A 384 4.52 -11.95 -21.49
C ILE A 384 5.99 -11.76 -21.89
N ARG A 385 6.32 -10.72 -22.70
CA ARG A 385 7.73 -10.35 -22.97
C ARG A 385 8.46 -10.00 -21.66
N ALA A 386 7.86 -9.18 -20.81
CA ALA A 386 8.43 -8.81 -19.52
C ALA A 386 8.61 -10.04 -18.59
N ALA A 387 7.67 -10.99 -18.60
CA ALA A 387 7.81 -12.25 -17.88
C ALA A 387 8.98 -13.10 -18.37
N ALA A 388 9.19 -13.16 -19.69
CA ALA A 388 10.34 -13.85 -20.26
C ALA A 388 11.67 -13.18 -19.89
N VAL A 389 11.72 -11.85 -19.87
CA VAL A 389 12.89 -11.09 -19.39
C VAL A 389 13.20 -11.42 -17.93
N ARG A 390 12.17 -11.41 -17.03
CA ARG A 390 12.36 -11.84 -15.61
C ARG A 390 12.83 -13.30 -15.51
N ALA A 391 12.27 -14.19 -16.35
CA ALA A 391 12.66 -15.59 -16.36
C ALA A 391 14.11 -15.79 -16.80
N LEU A 392 14.60 -14.99 -17.77
CA LEU A 392 16.00 -15.03 -18.23
C LEU A 392 16.99 -14.63 -17.14
N ALA A 393 16.60 -13.76 -16.19
CA ALA A 393 17.42 -13.39 -15.05
C ALA A 393 17.75 -14.57 -14.10
N ASN A 394 17.00 -15.67 -14.15
CA ASN A 394 17.34 -16.89 -13.41
C ASN A 394 18.56 -17.64 -13.99
N PHE A 395 19.10 -17.19 -15.12
CA PHE A 395 20.24 -17.83 -15.78
C PHE A 395 21.39 -16.83 -15.92
N ASP A 396 22.39 -16.93 -15.03
CA ASP A 396 23.60 -16.09 -15.09
C ASP A 396 24.55 -16.60 -16.18
N ARG A 397 24.37 -16.09 -17.40
CA ARG A 397 25.11 -16.48 -18.62
C ARG A 397 25.28 -15.29 -19.56
N ASP A 398 26.35 -15.33 -20.37
CA ASP A 398 26.64 -14.24 -21.29
C ASP A 398 25.57 -14.08 -22.37
N ASP A 399 25.02 -15.19 -22.88
CA ASP A 399 23.96 -15.18 -23.89
C ASP A 399 22.65 -14.61 -23.34
N THR A 400 22.29 -14.88 -22.08
CA THR A 400 21.12 -14.28 -21.43
C THR A 400 21.34 -12.80 -21.12
N ARG A 401 22.53 -12.41 -20.66
CA ARG A 401 22.88 -10.98 -20.43
C ARG A 401 22.83 -10.18 -21.73
N ALA A 402 23.33 -10.74 -22.83
CA ALA A 402 23.26 -10.08 -24.15
C ALA A 402 21.80 -9.82 -24.58
N GLU A 403 20.90 -10.80 -24.36
CA GLU A 403 19.47 -10.61 -24.65
C GLU A 403 18.84 -9.56 -23.74
N LEU A 404 19.16 -9.56 -22.43
CA LEU A 404 18.67 -8.53 -21.49
C LEU A 404 19.13 -7.13 -21.94
N ILE A 405 20.39 -6.97 -22.38
CA ILE A 405 20.88 -5.68 -22.93
C ILE A 405 20.07 -5.29 -24.18
N ALA A 406 19.79 -6.24 -25.08
CA ALA A 406 18.98 -5.96 -26.25
C ALA A 406 17.55 -5.50 -25.90
N ARG A 407 16.95 -6.04 -24.83
CA ARG A 407 15.61 -5.63 -24.38
C ARG A 407 15.55 -4.27 -23.71
N LEU A 408 16.67 -3.63 -23.38
CA LEU A 408 16.69 -2.23 -22.95
C LEU A 408 16.08 -1.28 -24.00
N SER A 409 16.05 -1.69 -25.28
CA SER A 409 15.47 -0.94 -26.39
C SER A 409 14.09 -1.47 -26.82
N ASP A 410 13.42 -2.30 -26.01
CA ASP A 410 12.06 -2.76 -26.32
C ASP A 410 11.12 -1.57 -26.52
N GLU A 411 10.14 -1.73 -27.43
CA GLU A 411 9.13 -0.70 -27.70
C GLU A 411 8.23 -0.40 -26.49
N ASP A 412 8.03 -1.40 -25.62
CA ASP A 412 7.30 -1.25 -24.38
C ASP A 412 8.27 -0.89 -23.24
N TRP A 413 8.06 0.29 -22.66
CA TRP A 413 8.91 0.82 -21.59
C TRP A 413 8.96 -0.07 -20.33
N VAL A 414 7.90 -0.86 -20.05
CA VAL A 414 7.89 -1.80 -18.91
C VAL A 414 8.84 -2.95 -19.17
N VAL A 415 8.86 -3.49 -20.40
CA VAL A 415 9.82 -4.55 -20.78
C VAL A 415 11.25 -4.04 -20.64
N ALA A 416 11.51 -2.82 -21.10
CA ALA A 416 12.82 -2.19 -20.96
C ALA A 416 13.19 -1.98 -19.48
N THR A 417 12.24 -1.51 -18.64
CA THR A 417 12.47 -1.30 -17.18
C THR A 417 12.74 -2.62 -16.47
N VAL A 418 11.98 -3.67 -16.77
CA VAL A 418 12.20 -5.01 -16.21
C VAL A 418 13.58 -5.55 -16.63
N SER A 419 14.04 -5.21 -17.85
CA SER A 419 15.38 -5.59 -18.28
C SER A 419 16.49 -4.89 -17.50
N VAL A 420 16.30 -3.60 -17.13
CA VAL A 420 17.20 -2.90 -16.22
C VAL A 420 17.28 -3.63 -14.87
N ALA A 421 16.12 -3.98 -14.29
CA ALA A 421 16.07 -4.71 -13.03
C ALA A 421 16.79 -6.07 -13.13
N ALA A 422 16.53 -6.84 -14.17
CA ALA A 422 17.16 -8.12 -14.44
C ALA A 422 18.70 -7.98 -14.56
N LEU A 423 19.20 -6.97 -15.27
CA LEU A 423 20.63 -6.66 -15.34
C LEU A 423 21.18 -6.18 -13.98
N GLY A 424 20.34 -5.60 -13.13
CA GLY A 424 20.69 -5.31 -11.73
C GLY A 424 20.99 -6.58 -10.94
N GLU A 425 20.33 -7.70 -11.22
CA GLU A 425 20.57 -9.00 -10.57
C GLU A 425 21.74 -9.76 -11.14
N VAL A 426 21.75 -9.98 -12.47
CA VAL A 426 22.72 -10.87 -13.14
C VAL A 426 23.76 -10.14 -14.01
N GLY A 427 23.65 -8.81 -14.13
CA GLY A 427 24.58 -8.00 -14.90
C GLY A 427 25.97 -7.93 -14.24
N ASN A 428 26.98 -7.86 -15.11
CA ASN A 428 28.38 -7.65 -14.77
C ASN A 428 28.81 -6.21 -15.14
N ASP A 429 30.11 -5.90 -14.99
CA ASP A 429 30.67 -4.59 -15.34
C ASP A 429 30.44 -4.19 -16.79
N GLU A 430 30.38 -5.17 -17.72
CA GLU A 430 30.08 -4.92 -19.13
C GLU A 430 28.64 -4.48 -19.39
N SER A 431 27.71 -4.76 -18.47
CA SER A 431 26.31 -4.34 -18.54
C SER A 431 26.09 -2.88 -18.14
N MET A 432 26.97 -2.32 -17.31
CA MET A 432 26.79 -0.97 -16.72
C MET A 432 26.82 0.15 -17.77
N PRO A 433 27.73 0.14 -18.78
CA PRO A 433 27.73 1.15 -19.84
C PRO A 433 26.39 1.18 -20.61
N ALA A 434 25.80 0.02 -20.91
CA ALA A 434 24.51 -0.03 -21.60
C ALA A 434 23.37 0.59 -20.79
N LEU A 435 23.36 0.41 -19.46
CA LEU A 435 22.39 1.06 -18.57
C LEU A 435 22.57 2.59 -18.53
N ILE A 436 23.81 3.08 -18.48
CA ILE A 436 24.13 4.51 -18.50
C ILE A 436 23.75 5.14 -19.85
N GLU A 437 24.03 4.45 -20.94
CA GLU A 437 23.62 4.88 -22.27
C GLU A 437 22.10 4.97 -22.37
N ARG A 438 21.38 3.95 -21.91
CA ARG A 438 19.92 3.93 -21.93
C ARG A 438 19.29 5.01 -21.06
N PHE A 439 19.85 5.30 -19.88
CA PHE A 439 19.45 6.44 -19.05
C PHE A 439 19.57 7.77 -19.79
N SER A 440 20.65 7.93 -20.56
CA SER A 440 21.02 9.17 -21.25
C SER A 440 20.29 9.35 -22.57
N ALA A 441 19.74 8.29 -23.15
CA ALA A 441 18.98 8.33 -24.39
C ALA A 441 17.74 9.23 -24.22
N ARG A 442 17.63 10.25 -25.07
CA ARG A 442 16.39 11.04 -25.18
C ARG A 442 15.43 10.32 -26.10
N ASP A 443 14.56 9.53 -25.50
CA ASP A 443 13.47 8.84 -26.19
C ASP A 443 12.15 9.27 -25.55
N ASP A 444 11.21 9.82 -26.32
CA ASP A 444 9.90 10.26 -25.86
C ASP A 444 9.04 9.10 -25.29
N ARG A 445 9.48 7.84 -25.54
CA ARG A 445 8.89 6.64 -24.96
C ARG A 445 9.48 6.26 -23.60
N LEU A 446 10.56 6.95 -23.17
CA LEU A 446 11.17 6.70 -21.86
C LEU A 446 10.27 7.24 -20.74
N ASP A 447 9.63 6.32 -20.06
CA ASP A 447 9.09 6.66 -18.75
C ASP A 447 10.23 6.88 -17.74
N ASN A 448 10.06 7.84 -16.84
CA ASN A 448 11.01 8.08 -15.75
C ASN A 448 11.22 6.86 -14.84
N ASP A 449 10.29 5.89 -14.83
CA ASP A 449 10.44 4.64 -14.07
C ASP A 449 11.63 3.82 -14.53
N LEU A 450 11.93 3.75 -15.83
CA LEU A 450 13.16 3.14 -16.34
C LEU A 450 14.41 3.86 -15.80
N ARG A 451 14.44 5.20 -15.87
CA ARG A 451 15.57 5.99 -15.38
C ARG A 451 15.78 5.86 -13.87
N ILE A 452 14.68 5.80 -13.11
CA ILE A 452 14.70 5.53 -11.66
C ILE A 452 15.29 4.15 -11.40
N GLU A 453 14.88 3.14 -12.16
CA GLU A 453 15.39 1.78 -12.00
C GLU A 453 16.89 1.69 -12.32
N VAL A 454 17.37 2.41 -13.35
CA VAL A 454 18.83 2.51 -13.63
C VAL A 454 19.55 3.14 -12.42
N MET A 455 19.03 4.24 -11.86
CA MET A 455 19.62 4.86 -10.67
C MET A 455 19.64 3.88 -9.49
N ARG A 456 18.57 3.09 -9.29
CA ARG A 456 18.51 2.07 -8.24
C ARG A 456 19.62 1.01 -8.41
N VAL A 457 19.81 0.52 -9.62
CA VAL A 457 20.87 -0.46 -9.93
C VAL A 457 22.25 0.15 -9.65
N MET A 458 22.52 1.38 -10.12
CA MET A 458 23.79 2.08 -9.87
C MET A 458 24.06 2.25 -8.37
N THR A 459 23.01 2.57 -7.61
CA THR A 459 23.08 2.73 -6.15
C THR A 459 23.39 1.40 -5.44
N GLN A 460 22.68 0.35 -5.79
CA GLN A 460 22.86 -0.97 -5.15
C GLN A 460 24.23 -1.58 -5.43
N LYS A 461 24.69 -1.45 -6.67
CA LYS A 461 26.01 -1.97 -7.09
C LYS A 461 27.17 -1.00 -6.80
N LYS A 462 26.87 0.21 -6.32
CA LYS A 462 27.86 1.27 -6.02
C LYS A 462 28.76 1.57 -7.23
N VAL A 463 28.16 1.74 -8.40
CA VAL A 463 28.88 1.99 -9.66
C VAL A 463 29.32 3.44 -9.72
N GLU A 464 30.64 3.70 -9.75
CA GLU A 464 31.20 5.08 -9.74
C GLU A 464 30.79 5.90 -10.97
N GLU A 465 30.69 5.28 -12.15
CA GLU A 465 30.27 5.92 -13.38
C GLU A 465 28.81 6.43 -13.33
N GLY A 466 28.00 5.92 -12.39
CA GLY A 466 26.66 6.41 -12.08
C GLY A 466 26.61 7.86 -11.63
N LEU A 467 27.74 8.45 -11.17
CA LEU A 467 27.81 9.84 -10.73
C LEU A 467 27.43 10.84 -11.81
N ALA A 468 27.77 10.55 -13.07
CA ALA A 468 27.42 11.42 -14.19
C ALA A 468 25.90 11.53 -14.40
N ILE A 469 25.21 10.39 -14.38
CA ILE A 469 23.74 10.35 -14.54
C ILE A 469 23.02 10.84 -13.27
N ALA A 470 23.56 10.61 -12.08
CA ALA A 470 23.02 11.13 -10.83
C ALA A 470 22.99 12.67 -10.81
N ARG A 471 24.03 13.34 -11.33
CA ARG A 471 24.04 14.80 -11.51
C ARG A 471 22.93 15.29 -12.42
N VAL A 472 22.67 14.59 -13.53
CA VAL A 472 21.57 14.91 -14.44
C VAL A 472 20.21 14.68 -13.75
N ALA A 473 20.09 13.59 -13.01
CA ALA A 473 18.87 13.25 -12.29
C ALA A 473 18.49 14.26 -11.19
N LEU A 474 19.46 14.91 -10.53
CA LEU A 474 19.19 15.96 -9.54
C LEU A 474 18.49 17.19 -10.14
N ASP A 475 18.69 17.46 -11.43
CA ASP A 475 18.08 18.59 -12.15
C ASP A 475 16.82 18.18 -12.92
N ASP A 476 16.30 16.95 -12.75
CA ASP A 476 15.11 16.46 -13.44
C ASP A 476 13.81 17.06 -12.86
N SER A 477 12.79 17.20 -13.69
CA SER A 477 11.46 17.65 -13.26
C SER A 477 10.74 16.61 -12.38
N ASP A 478 11.05 15.29 -12.55
CA ASP A 478 10.45 14.23 -11.74
C ASP A 478 11.10 14.15 -10.36
N VAL A 479 10.30 14.37 -9.31
CA VAL A 479 10.74 14.29 -7.92
C VAL A 479 11.28 12.91 -7.52
N ARG A 480 10.78 11.84 -8.15
CA ARG A 480 11.22 10.46 -7.87
C ARG A 480 12.66 10.26 -8.34
N LEU A 481 12.95 10.77 -9.54
CA LEU A 481 14.29 10.67 -10.12
C LEU A 481 15.31 11.52 -9.33
N ARG A 482 14.93 12.74 -8.89
CA ARG A 482 15.78 13.53 -7.98
C ARG A 482 16.06 12.81 -6.67
N ARG A 483 15.04 12.14 -6.09
CA ARG A 483 15.20 11.35 -4.85
C ARG A 483 16.14 10.17 -5.06
N ALA A 484 15.99 9.41 -6.15
CA ALA A 484 16.90 8.31 -6.48
C ALA A 484 18.34 8.78 -6.66
N ALA A 485 18.53 10.00 -7.20
CA ALA A 485 19.86 10.60 -7.27
C ALA A 485 20.44 10.93 -5.87
N VAL A 486 19.64 11.50 -4.96
CA VAL A 486 20.06 11.77 -3.57
C VAL A 486 20.47 10.47 -2.88
N GLU A 487 19.65 9.41 -3.00
CA GLU A 487 19.97 8.09 -2.44
C GLU A 487 21.30 7.52 -3.00
N TYR A 488 21.60 7.78 -4.27
CA TYR A 488 22.89 7.42 -4.86
C TYR A 488 24.04 8.16 -4.21
N TYR A 489 23.95 9.51 -4.05
CA TYR A 489 24.99 10.29 -3.38
C TYR A 489 25.25 9.82 -1.95
N GLU A 490 24.17 9.53 -1.22
CA GLU A 490 24.25 8.99 0.16
C GLU A 490 24.94 7.61 0.19
N ALA A 491 24.55 6.69 -0.70
CA ALA A 491 25.13 5.35 -0.77
C ALA A 491 26.62 5.36 -1.14
N MET A 492 27.04 6.35 -1.95
CA MET A 492 28.44 6.57 -2.34
C MET A 492 29.23 7.38 -1.30
N ALA A 493 28.59 7.86 -0.23
CA ALA A 493 29.19 8.77 0.76
C ALA A 493 29.76 10.06 0.14
N ILE A 494 29.12 10.58 -0.91
CA ILE A 494 29.49 11.83 -1.60
C ILE A 494 28.52 12.93 -1.14
N PRO A 495 29.00 14.13 -0.80
CA PRO A 495 28.10 15.25 -0.48
C PRO A 495 27.13 15.55 -1.63
N THR A 496 25.83 15.54 -1.32
CA THR A 496 24.80 15.86 -2.30
C THR A 496 24.88 17.34 -2.68
N PRO A 497 24.94 17.69 -3.98
CA PRO A 497 24.86 19.07 -4.43
C PRO A 497 23.55 19.74 -3.99
N GLU A 498 23.58 21.07 -3.82
CA GLU A 498 22.39 21.84 -3.47
C GLU A 498 21.29 21.66 -4.55
N ILE A 499 20.13 21.17 -4.13
CA ILE A 499 18.95 21.03 -4.96
C ILE A 499 18.18 22.34 -4.88
N LYS A 500 17.91 23.00 -6.03
CA LYS A 500 17.09 24.22 -6.11
C LYS A 500 15.62 23.82 -6.30
N PRO A 501 14.81 23.72 -5.23
CA PRO A 501 13.45 23.21 -5.31
C PRO A 501 12.50 24.10 -6.13
N ASP A 502 12.73 25.40 -6.14
CA ASP A 502 11.80 26.38 -6.73
C ASP A 502 11.76 26.36 -8.27
N ARG A 503 12.78 25.81 -8.92
CA ARG A 503 12.87 25.78 -10.40
C ARG A 503 11.82 24.88 -11.04
N PHE A 504 11.47 23.76 -10.39
CA PHE A 504 10.64 22.70 -10.97
C PHE A 504 9.15 22.88 -10.74
N PHE A 505 8.78 23.79 -9.84
CA PHE A 505 7.37 24.04 -9.50
C PHE A 505 6.61 24.78 -10.60
N TRP A 506 7.29 25.65 -11.35
CA TRP A 506 6.68 26.53 -12.34
C TRP A 506 6.75 26.00 -13.78
N GLU A 507 7.59 25.02 -14.06
CA GLU A 507 7.84 24.48 -15.41
C GLU A 507 6.91 23.33 -15.82
N ARG A 508 6.08 22.82 -14.91
CA ARG A 508 5.06 21.83 -15.30
C ARG A 508 3.90 22.53 -15.99
N ASP A 509 3.67 22.16 -17.24
CA ASP A 509 2.52 22.51 -18.09
C ASP A 509 1.17 22.07 -17.50
N PHE A 510 0.89 22.47 -16.27
CA PHE A 510 -0.42 22.29 -15.68
C PHE A 510 -1.02 23.68 -15.50
N ASP A 511 -2.12 23.94 -16.19
CA ASP A 511 -2.92 25.17 -16.01
C ASP A 511 -3.17 25.36 -14.49
N SER A 512 -2.50 26.36 -13.91
CA SER A 512 -2.53 26.63 -12.48
C SER A 512 -3.94 26.97 -11.97
N SER A 513 -4.81 27.48 -12.87
CA SER A 513 -6.21 27.76 -12.57
C SER A 513 -6.99 26.44 -12.36
N ARG A 514 -6.73 25.43 -13.19
CA ARG A 514 -7.39 24.13 -13.13
C ARG A 514 -6.94 23.29 -11.93
N LYS A 515 -5.65 23.38 -11.54
CA LYS A 515 -5.15 22.78 -10.28
C LYS A 515 -5.81 23.40 -9.06
N ALA A 516 -5.98 24.70 -9.05
CA ALA A 516 -6.63 25.41 -7.94
C ALA A 516 -8.09 24.96 -7.77
N GLU A 517 -8.83 24.79 -8.86
CA GLU A 517 -10.21 24.29 -8.84
C GLU A 517 -10.30 22.86 -8.32
N LEU A 518 -9.42 21.95 -8.79
CA LEU A 518 -9.36 20.55 -8.34
C LEU A 518 -8.93 20.38 -6.88
N SER A 519 -8.48 21.45 -6.23
CA SER A 519 -8.00 21.42 -4.85
C SER A 519 -8.96 22.06 -3.85
N LEU A 520 -10.15 22.49 -4.31
CA LEU A 520 -11.17 23.03 -3.42
C LEU A 520 -11.99 21.91 -2.77
N PRO A 521 -12.31 22.02 -1.47
CA PRO A 521 -13.12 21.04 -0.77
C PRO A 521 -14.44 20.73 -1.48
N LEU A 522 -14.76 19.46 -1.62
CA LEU A 522 -15.89 18.98 -2.41
C LEU A 522 -17.07 18.51 -1.55
N GLY A 523 -16.87 18.38 -0.23
CA GLY A 523 -17.81 17.65 0.62
C GLY A 523 -17.78 16.15 0.37
N THR A 524 -18.73 15.45 0.96
CA THR A 524 -18.92 14.02 0.72
C THR A 524 -19.48 13.79 -0.69
N ARG A 525 -18.94 12.78 -1.37
CA ARG A 525 -19.39 12.30 -2.69
C ARG A 525 -19.60 10.81 -2.63
N HIS A 526 -20.31 10.25 -3.60
CA HIS A 526 -20.58 8.81 -3.65
C HIS A 526 -20.24 8.26 -5.02
N ALA A 527 -19.78 7.00 -5.05
CA ALA A 527 -19.57 6.25 -6.27
C ALA A 527 -19.97 4.78 -6.08
N VAL A 528 -20.27 4.12 -7.20
CA VAL A 528 -20.58 2.68 -7.22
C VAL A 528 -19.62 2.01 -8.19
N ILE A 529 -18.89 1.02 -7.70
CA ILE A 529 -18.09 0.11 -8.53
C ILE A 529 -18.99 -1.07 -8.88
N ARG A 530 -19.31 -1.21 -10.16
CA ARG A 530 -20.14 -2.29 -10.69
C ARG A 530 -19.30 -3.43 -11.19
N THR A 531 -19.52 -4.63 -10.69
CA THR A 531 -18.82 -5.84 -11.08
C THR A 531 -19.80 -6.95 -11.44
N GLU A 532 -19.33 -8.03 -12.05
CA GLU A 532 -20.14 -9.23 -12.30
C GLU A 532 -20.56 -9.94 -10.99
N ARG A 533 -19.87 -9.65 -9.87
CA ARG A 533 -20.19 -10.21 -8.54
C ARG A 533 -21.17 -9.36 -7.74
N GLY A 534 -21.49 -8.16 -8.23
CA GLY A 534 -22.38 -7.20 -7.58
C GLY A 534 -21.77 -5.81 -7.50
N ASP A 535 -22.49 -4.92 -6.81
CA ASP A 535 -22.12 -3.52 -6.65
C ASP A 535 -21.40 -3.28 -5.32
N ILE A 536 -20.40 -2.39 -5.36
CA ILE A 536 -19.66 -1.90 -4.19
C ILE A 536 -19.90 -0.39 -4.12
N GLU A 537 -20.66 0.05 -3.10
CA GLU A 537 -20.94 1.46 -2.88
C GLU A 537 -19.85 2.09 -2.00
N ILE A 538 -19.33 3.24 -2.41
CA ILE A 538 -18.28 3.94 -1.69
C ILE A 538 -18.67 5.39 -1.42
N GLU A 539 -18.40 5.84 -0.18
CA GLU A 539 -18.42 7.24 0.23
C GLU A 539 -17.02 7.82 0.04
N LEU A 540 -16.93 8.96 -0.64
CA LEU A 540 -15.68 9.64 -0.96
C LEU A 540 -15.47 10.86 -0.06
N PHE A 541 -14.26 11.03 0.48
CA PHE A 541 -13.90 12.06 1.47
C PHE A 541 -13.35 13.33 0.79
N GLY A 542 -14.23 14.05 0.09
CA GLY A 542 -13.86 15.19 -0.74
C GLY A 542 -13.31 16.41 0.02
N ASP A 543 -13.50 16.51 1.33
CA ASP A 543 -12.92 17.55 2.17
C ASP A 543 -11.52 17.20 2.71
N ASP A 544 -11.20 15.91 2.82
CA ASP A 544 -9.96 15.43 3.43
C ASP A 544 -8.92 14.95 2.41
N ALA A 545 -9.38 14.50 1.22
CA ALA A 545 -8.57 14.08 0.10
C ALA A 545 -9.05 14.73 -1.21
N THR A 546 -9.07 16.04 -1.22
CA THR A 546 -9.76 16.89 -2.20
C THR A 546 -9.28 16.65 -3.64
N GLN A 547 -7.96 16.69 -3.88
CA GLN A 547 -7.40 16.48 -5.22
C GLN A 547 -7.56 15.02 -5.65
N THR A 548 -7.40 14.08 -4.74
CA THR A 548 -7.57 12.66 -5.00
C THR A 548 -9.00 12.35 -5.44
N VAL A 549 -10.01 12.85 -4.69
CA VAL A 549 -11.43 12.66 -5.03
C VAL A 549 -11.79 13.36 -6.33
N ALA A 550 -11.35 14.62 -6.53
CA ALA A 550 -11.60 15.35 -7.78
C ALA A 550 -11.00 14.63 -9.00
N THR A 551 -9.78 14.08 -8.85
CA THR A 551 -9.11 13.33 -9.92
C THR A 551 -9.84 12.02 -10.19
N PHE A 552 -10.20 11.26 -9.15
CA PHE A 552 -10.96 10.03 -9.28
C PHE A 552 -12.29 10.25 -10.00
N MET A 553 -13.07 11.26 -9.57
CA MET A 553 -14.35 11.60 -10.22
C MET A 553 -14.17 11.95 -11.71
N ARG A 554 -13.17 12.77 -12.04
CA ARG A 554 -12.88 13.15 -13.44
C ARG A 554 -12.52 11.93 -14.29
N LEU A 555 -11.74 11.00 -13.76
CA LEU A 555 -11.39 9.76 -14.46
C LEU A 555 -12.63 8.87 -14.66
N VAL A 556 -13.53 8.79 -13.68
CA VAL A 556 -14.82 8.11 -13.82
C VAL A 556 -15.68 8.78 -14.91
N GLU A 557 -15.84 10.10 -14.86
CA GLU A 557 -16.64 10.87 -15.82
C GLU A 557 -16.12 10.76 -17.26
N SER A 558 -14.81 10.58 -17.43
CA SER A 558 -14.18 10.37 -18.76
C SER A 558 -14.28 8.93 -19.28
N GLY A 559 -14.87 8.00 -18.52
CA GLY A 559 -14.91 6.57 -18.86
C GLY A 559 -13.56 5.85 -18.73
N PHE A 560 -12.56 6.47 -18.07
CA PHE A 560 -11.23 5.89 -17.93
C PHE A 560 -11.22 4.52 -17.27
N TYR A 561 -12.12 4.28 -16.31
CA TYR A 561 -12.21 3.03 -15.57
C TYR A 561 -13.05 1.95 -16.24
N ASP A 562 -13.71 2.24 -17.38
CA ASP A 562 -14.65 1.32 -17.99
C ASP A 562 -13.94 0.06 -18.51
N GLY A 563 -14.38 -1.09 -17.99
CA GLY A 563 -13.86 -2.41 -18.36
C GLY A 563 -12.47 -2.74 -17.81
N LEU A 564 -11.90 -1.89 -16.95
CA LEU A 564 -10.67 -2.21 -16.24
C LEU A 564 -10.89 -3.37 -15.26
N ASN A 565 -9.80 -3.94 -14.75
CA ASN A 565 -9.86 -5.08 -13.85
C ASN A 565 -9.17 -4.83 -12.50
N PHE A 566 -9.49 -5.69 -11.54
CA PHE A 566 -8.69 -5.84 -10.32
C PHE A 566 -7.45 -6.68 -10.65
N HIS A 567 -6.39 -6.00 -11.06
CA HIS A 567 -5.14 -6.65 -11.50
C HIS A 567 -4.35 -7.30 -10.36
N ARG A 568 -4.62 -6.90 -9.11
CA ARG A 568 -3.97 -7.46 -7.93
C ARG A 568 -4.99 -7.71 -6.83
N VAL A 569 -5.07 -8.95 -6.37
CA VAL A 569 -5.91 -9.37 -5.25
C VAL A 569 -5.05 -10.17 -4.29
N VAL A 570 -4.86 -9.63 -3.09
CA VAL A 570 -4.11 -10.28 -2.01
C VAL A 570 -5.09 -10.62 -0.89
N PRO A 571 -5.33 -11.90 -0.66
CA PRO A 571 -6.28 -12.35 0.37
C PRO A 571 -5.99 -11.74 1.73
N ASN A 572 -7.05 -11.29 2.45
CA ASN A 572 -6.98 -10.63 3.75
C ASN A 572 -6.12 -9.36 3.80
N PHE A 573 -5.76 -8.80 2.66
CA PHE A 573 -5.04 -7.53 2.56
C PHE A 573 -5.86 -6.52 1.75
N VAL A 574 -5.77 -6.56 0.42
CA VAL A 574 -6.45 -5.60 -0.46
C VAL A 574 -6.90 -6.23 -1.77
N ILE A 575 -7.94 -5.64 -2.38
CA ILE A 575 -8.18 -5.68 -3.82
C ILE A 575 -7.69 -4.36 -4.42
N GLN A 576 -6.95 -4.42 -5.53
CA GLN A 576 -6.36 -3.25 -6.20
C GLN A 576 -6.71 -3.25 -7.68
N GLY A 577 -7.23 -2.13 -8.16
CA GLY A 577 -7.65 -1.92 -9.55
C GLY A 577 -7.27 -0.55 -10.08
N GLY A 578 -7.77 -0.21 -11.28
CA GLY A 578 -7.58 1.10 -11.88
C GLY A 578 -6.32 1.25 -12.74
N CYS A 579 -5.58 0.17 -12.98
CA CYS A 579 -4.45 0.17 -13.89
C CYS A 579 -4.94 -0.04 -15.34
N PRO A 580 -4.71 0.92 -16.29
CA PRO A 580 -5.16 0.77 -17.68
C PRO A 580 -4.46 -0.37 -18.43
N ARG A 581 -3.26 -0.77 -18.01
CA ARG A 581 -2.51 -1.92 -18.57
C ARG A 581 -2.93 -3.27 -17.96
N GLY A 582 -3.54 -3.26 -16.76
CA GLY A 582 -3.90 -4.47 -16.03
C GLY A 582 -2.72 -5.27 -15.48
N ASP A 583 -1.54 -4.65 -15.32
CA ASP A 583 -0.30 -5.25 -14.80
C ASP A 583 0.29 -4.48 -13.60
N GLY A 584 -0.34 -3.39 -13.18
CA GLY A 584 0.12 -2.52 -12.09
C GLY A 584 1.06 -1.39 -12.50
N TRP A 585 1.57 -1.38 -13.73
CA TRP A 585 2.51 -0.37 -14.23
C TRP A 585 1.83 0.83 -14.89
N GLY A 586 0.56 0.68 -15.34
CA GLY A 586 -0.14 1.76 -16.04
C GLY A 586 -0.52 2.90 -15.10
N ASP A 587 -0.45 4.13 -15.62
CA ASP A 587 -0.82 5.38 -14.97
C ASP A 587 -1.75 6.23 -15.89
N PRO A 588 -2.31 7.35 -15.42
CA PRO A 588 -3.19 8.20 -16.19
C PRO A 588 -2.43 9.29 -16.99
N GLY A 589 -1.10 9.20 -17.11
CA GLY A 589 -0.23 10.21 -17.72
C GLY A 589 0.15 11.37 -16.78
N PHE A 590 -0.18 11.28 -15.50
CA PHE A 590 0.16 12.28 -14.48
C PHE A 590 0.18 11.69 -13.08
N ASN A 591 0.85 12.40 -12.15
CA ASN A 591 0.85 12.07 -10.72
C ASN A 591 0.10 13.14 -9.92
N ILE A 592 -0.51 12.72 -8.81
CA ILE A 592 -1.11 13.59 -7.81
C ILE A 592 -0.33 13.54 -6.49
N ARG A 593 -0.38 14.63 -5.73
CA ARG A 593 0.22 14.68 -4.40
C ARG A 593 -0.47 13.71 -3.44
N SER A 594 0.27 13.22 -2.47
CA SER A 594 -0.28 12.47 -1.35
C SER A 594 -1.03 13.41 -0.39
N GLU A 595 -2.29 13.06 -0.11
CA GLU A 595 -3.15 13.80 0.81
C GLU A 595 -3.38 12.99 2.09
N PHE A 596 -2.28 12.61 2.78
CA PHE A 596 -2.35 11.89 4.03
C PHE A 596 -3.30 12.60 5.00
N ASN A 597 -4.14 11.81 5.68
CA ASN A 597 -5.18 12.32 6.57
C ASN A 597 -5.30 11.48 7.86
N GLN A 598 -6.26 11.81 8.71
CA GLN A 598 -6.42 11.23 10.04
C GLN A 598 -7.17 9.89 10.05
N TYR A 599 -7.67 9.43 8.90
CA TYR A 599 -8.33 8.14 8.82
C TYR A 599 -7.33 6.99 8.97
N ARG A 600 -7.84 5.84 9.41
CA ARG A 600 -7.07 4.60 9.56
C ARG A 600 -7.55 3.59 8.57
N TYR A 601 -6.65 2.76 8.08
CA TYR A 601 -6.98 1.65 7.22
C TYR A 601 -7.62 0.51 8.00
N GLU A 602 -8.89 0.68 8.33
CA GLU A 602 -9.77 -0.39 8.82
C GLU A 602 -10.33 -1.17 7.62
N ARG A 603 -11.17 -2.19 7.86
CA ARG A 603 -11.85 -2.93 6.80
C ARG A 603 -12.72 -2.01 5.93
N GLY A 604 -12.64 -2.15 4.60
CA GLY A 604 -13.43 -1.42 3.63
C GLY A 604 -12.95 0.00 3.34
N MET A 605 -11.77 0.40 3.81
CA MET A 605 -11.21 1.71 3.45
C MET A 605 -10.65 1.70 2.04
N VAL A 606 -10.86 2.82 1.32
CA VAL A 606 -10.43 3.01 -0.06
C VAL A 606 -9.24 3.95 -0.09
N GLY A 607 -8.12 3.48 -0.64
CA GLY A 607 -6.87 4.23 -0.72
C GLY A 607 -6.33 4.35 -2.15
N ILE A 608 -5.56 5.42 -2.43
CA ILE A 608 -4.79 5.55 -3.67
C ILE A 608 -3.49 4.76 -3.55
N ALA A 609 -3.26 3.89 -4.53
CA ALA A 609 -1.99 3.19 -4.67
C ALA A 609 -0.91 4.12 -5.25
N HIS A 610 0.32 3.97 -4.77
CA HIS A 610 1.46 4.76 -5.25
C HIS A 610 2.79 4.01 -5.04
N ALA A 611 3.80 4.38 -5.80
CA ALA A 611 5.18 3.87 -5.73
C ALA A 611 6.11 4.77 -4.88
N GLY A 612 5.55 5.46 -3.88
CA GLY A 612 6.21 6.41 -3.01
C GLY A 612 5.39 7.70 -2.88
N LYS A 613 5.78 8.58 -1.95
CA LYS A 613 5.07 9.84 -1.71
C LYS A 613 4.95 10.67 -3.01
N ASP A 614 3.75 11.19 -3.28
CA ASP A 614 3.43 12.06 -4.41
C ASP A 614 3.48 11.40 -5.81
N THR A 615 3.29 10.07 -5.84
CA THR A 615 3.22 9.29 -7.08
C THR A 615 1.88 8.60 -7.29
N GLY A 616 0.84 9.02 -6.59
CA GLY A 616 -0.52 8.54 -6.82
C GLY A 616 -1.04 8.94 -8.19
N GLY A 617 -1.93 8.14 -8.77
CA GLY A 617 -2.53 8.38 -10.09
C GLY A 617 -3.96 7.87 -10.16
N CYS A 618 -4.19 6.84 -10.96
CA CYS A 618 -5.50 6.22 -11.18
C CYS A 618 -5.73 4.93 -10.37
N GLN A 619 -4.68 4.30 -9.86
CA GLN A 619 -4.82 3.02 -9.18
C GLN A 619 -5.32 3.21 -7.76
N PHE A 620 -6.33 2.43 -7.36
CA PHE A 620 -6.90 2.44 -6.03
C PHE A 620 -6.96 1.02 -5.44
N PHE A 621 -7.10 0.94 -4.13
CA PHE A 621 -7.29 -0.34 -3.45
C PHE A 621 -8.36 -0.23 -2.35
N ILE A 622 -8.98 -1.36 -2.02
CA ILE A 622 -9.95 -1.52 -0.93
C ILE A 622 -9.42 -2.57 0.04
N THR A 623 -9.43 -2.28 1.34
CA THR A 623 -8.89 -3.17 2.36
C THR A 623 -9.89 -4.25 2.78
N HIS A 624 -9.45 -5.52 2.84
CA HIS A 624 -10.22 -6.64 3.38
C HIS A 624 -10.29 -6.64 4.92
N SER A 625 -9.27 -6.15 5.57
CA SER A 625 -9.13 -6.08 7.03
C SER A 625 -8.30 -4.87 7.44
N ALA A 626 -8.16 -4.61 8.74
CA ALA A 626 -7.34 -3.53 9.24
C ALA A 626 -5.88 -3.68 8.79
N GLN A 627 -5.29 -2.58 8.29
CA GLN A 627 -3.92 -2.54 7.77
C GLN A 627 -3.12 -1.39 8.41
N PRO A 628 -2.72 -1.50 9.68
CA PRO A 628 -2.12 -0.38 10.43
C PRO A 628 -0.82 0.16 9.82
N HIS A 629 -0.07 -0.68 9.10
CA HIS A 629 1.18 -0.28 8.44
C HIS A 629 0.97 0.71 7.27
N LEU A 630 -0.26 0.83 6.75
CA LEU A 630 -0.61 1.79 5.69
C LEU A 630 -1.00 3.17 6.24
N ASN A 631 -1.32 3.29 7.55
CA ASN A 631 -1.78 4.53 8.17
C ASN A 631 -0.77 5.66 8.02
N GLY A 632 -1.22 6.78 7.45
CA GLY A 632 -0.40 7.97 7.23
C GLY A 632 0.68 7.82 6.16
N ARG A 633 0.70 6.69 5.43
CA ARG A 633 1.61 6.41 4.32
C ARG A 633 0.91 6.40 2.96
N TYR A 634 -0.40 6.14 2.94
CA TYR A 634 -1.23 6.17 1.74
C TYR A 634 -2.43 7.08 1.98
N THR A 635 -2.88 7.79 0.94
CA THR A 635 -4.07 8.64 1.02
C THR A 635 -5.32 7.79 1.09
N ILE A 636 -6.07 7.88 2.18
CA ILE A 636 -7.43 7.34 2.27
C ILE A 636 -8.37 8.39 1.69
N PHE A 637 -9.15 8.02 0.67
CA PHE A 637 -10.05 8.96 0.01
C PHE A 637 -11.51 8.52 0.03
N GLY A 638 -11.81 7.35 0.64
CA GLY A 638 -13.17 6.87 0.78
C GLY A 638 -13.28 5.64 1.66
N LYS A 639 -14.51 5.17 1.81
CA LYS A 639 -14.84 3.91 2.48
C LYS A 639 -16.01 3.21 1.79
N VAL A 640 -16.05 1.90 1.85
CA VAL A 640 -17.19 1.08 1.42
C VAL A 640 -18.34 1.27 2.40
N THR A 641 -19.50 1.63 1.90
CA THR A 641 -20.75 1.77 2.68
C THR A 641 -21.68 0.57 2.50
N ASN A 642 -21.60 -0.10 1.36
CA ASN A 642 -22.36 -1.32 1.06
C ASN A 642 -21.55 -2.19 0.08
N GLY A 643 -21.74 -3.51 0.10
CA GLY A 643 -21.07 -4.43 -0.82
C GLY A 643 -19.73 -4.99 -0.33
N MET A 644 -19.44 -4.96 0.99
CA MET A 644 -18.22 -5.59 1.53
C MET A 644 -18.17 -7.11 1.31
N ASN A 645 -19.30 -7.77 1.20
CA ASN A 645 -19.38 -9.17 0.78
C ASN A 645 -18.93 -9.36 -0.68
N VAL A 646 -19.21 -8.37 -1.55
CA VAL A 646 -18.73 -8.37 -2.94
C VAL A 646 -17.20 -8.18 -2.97
N VAL A 647 -16.68 -7.25 -2.15
CA VAL A 647 -15.22 -7.04 -2.02
C VAL A 647 -14.51 -8.34 -1.63
N ASP A 648 -15.10 -9.13 -0.72
CA ASP A 648 -14.55 -10.41 -0.27
C ASP A 648 -14.58 -11.51 -1.35
N GLU A 649 -15.42 -11.35 -2.38
CA GLU A 649 -15.57 -12.30 -3.47
C GLU A 649 -14.79 -11.90 -4.74
N ILE A 650 -14.22 -10.69 -4.80
CA ILE A 650 -13.45 -10.23 -5.95
C ILE A 650 -12.22 -11.12 -6.17
N ALA A 651 -12.07 -11.59 -7.39
CA ALA A 651 -10.89 -12.33 -7.83
C ALA A 651 -9.98 -11.48 -8.74
N GLN A 652 -8.72 -11.84 -8.82
CA GLN A 652 -7.79 -11.24 -9.75
C GLN A 652 -8.26 -11.45 -11.19
N GLY A 653 -8.38 -10.35 -11.94
CA GLY A 653 -8.89 -10.35 -13.31
C GLY A 653 -10.37 -9.95 -13.43
N ASP A 654 -11.15 -9.95 -12.33
CA ASP A 654 -12.55 -9.49 -12.37
C ASP A 654 -12.64 -8.06 -12.87
N ARG A 655 -13.55 -7.82 -13.81
CA ARG A 655 -13.73 -6.50 -14.43
C ARG A 655 -14.72 -5.64 -13.66
N PHE A 656 -14.58 -4.33 -13.85
CA PHE A 656 -15.48 -3.36 -13.25
C PHE A 656 -15.70 -2.13 -14.13
N ASN A 657 -16.77 -1.41 -13.83
CA ASN A 657 -17.04 -0.04 -14.26
C ASN A 657 -17.36 0.79 -13.01
N ILE A 658 -17.11 2.10 -13.07
CA ILE A 658 -17.40 3.00 -11.94
C ILE A 658 -18.36 4.09 -12.40
N VAL A 659 -19.32 4.43 -11.54
CA VAL A 659 -20.25 5.55 -11.75
C VAL A 659 -20.28 6.44 -10.52
N ILE A 660 -20.34 7.77 -10.74
CA ILE A 660 -20.60 8.72 -9.66
C ILE A 660 -22.10 8.78 -9.42
N VAL A 661 -22.47 8.79 -8.14
CA VAL A 661 -23.86 8.92 -7.70
C VAL A 661 -24.03 10.26 -6.98
N GLU A 662 -25.06 11.05 -7.35
CA GLU A 662 -25.36 12.35 -6.72
C GLU A 662 -25.96 12.20 -5.31
#